data_ddefbd18d51efc36244163841e02c2e0
#
_entry.id   ddefbd18d51efc36244163841e02c2e0
#
_cell.length_a   1.000
_cell.length_b   1.000
_cell.length_c   1.000
_cell.angle_alpha   90.00
_cell.angle_beta   90.00
_cell.angle_gamma   90.00
#
_symmetry.space_group_name_H-M   'P 1'
#
loop_
_entity.id
_entity.type
_entity.pdbx_description
1 polymer ?
#
loop_
_entity_poly.entity_id
_entity_poly.type
_entity_poly.pdbx_seq_one_letter_code
_entity_poly.pdbx_strand_id
1 'polypeptide(L)'
;MSIAPETKPKTKARVRKSGPFFLLIAAFFSIELFAFFLLTPAQGRSLAQLWPLAFGLLWAAGLSCLLRLLPAAGARVGFGILYFLLLIYAAVQTGYYQLFSQMMWLSDFRYASEGSDYFDVLLSYPAAWWLGLLALAALGIAVLWFFPRWEKGWRRKVSALCLAAAAGVGAWFLPQAVFLSDSGIRYAGSDYGRSQSAEAAYENMFNTHRLYQVCGLCQTLVKDICVNEIYPHTPGYAQVREAGMEQVDAYFAQQPAPADNAMTGALAGKNVVLVLMESMDDWMIGEHTPTLCRLMEEGIQFTRFYTPGYGGIRTFNSEFCINTGSFLSSQGGYAFDYVTNSYPQSLASLLTQQGYSALEFHYNSPDFYSRGVFAPALGYEEYVSYEDYLPGVDSKTAQKLLYDDLLLFDNQALKERFFRPGQKLNFLVTRSAHLSYKYNEVLSYWGLQKYPQYYGLTGNEETDCAYLKARLVDDLFARLLEELALAGELENTVIVGITDHYTYGYKNEPALMELSGVSDKLLLEKTPCFIWSADLAPMTVDKPLCTIDLLPTLLNLLGVESPYSYLGRDAFDPDYPGFVPFSDGSWITPQGAYTATGKKLLPLDETTPPASLDKSQQTALTQKVQEFIRINNLILETDYFREEE
;
A
#
# COMPACT_ATOMS: atom_id res chain seq x y z
N MET A 1 -34.04 54.38 73.26
CA MET A 1 -34.51 53.33 72.37
C MET A 1 -34.00 53.64 70.98
N SER A 2 -32.93 52.97 70.60
CA SER A 2 -32.29 53.09 69.26
C SER A 2 -32.44 51.78 68.55
N ILE A 3 -33.20 51.83 67.42
CA ILE A 3 -33.45 50.66 66.58
C ILE A 3 -32.30 50.56 65.55
N ALA A 4 -31.50 49.51 65.64
CA ALA A 4 -30.47 49.20 64.66
C ALA A 4 -31.11 48.61 63.37
N PRO A 5 -30.61 48.93 62.17
CA PRO A 5 -31.18 48.37 60.95
C PRO A 5 -30.64 46.96 60.70
N GLU A 6 -31.54 46.02 60.41
CA GLU A 6 -31.26 44.64 59.93
C GLU A 6 -30.52 44.67 58.60
N THR A 7 -29.34 44.11 58.57
CA THR A 7 -28.61 43.84 57.35
C THR A 7 -29.14 42.56 56.70
N LYS A 8 -29.84 42.65 55.55
CA LYS A 8 -30.22 41.52 54.70
C LYS A 8 -28.95 40.82 54.16
N PRO A 9 -28.88 39.50 54.21
CA PRO A 9 -27.75 38.76 53.61
C PRO A 9 -27.79 38.87 52.09
N LYS A 10 -26.73 39.39 51.48
CA LYS A 10 -26.52 39.35 50.03
C LYS A 10 -26.34 37.91 49.59
N THR A 11 -27.36 37.30 49.05
CA THR A 11 -27.31 36.05 48.27
C THR A 11 -26.48 36.31 47.01
N LYS A 12 -25.16 35.99 47.08
CA LYS A 12 -24.35 35.92 45.87
C LYS A 12 -24.88 34.77 45.02
N ALA A 13 -25.57 35.10 43.95
CA ALA A 13 -25.93 34.14 42.90
C ALA A 13 -24.64 33.45 42.42
N ARG A 14 -24.48 32.17 42.75
CA ARG A 14 -23.40 31.31 42.28
C ARG A 14 -23.65 31.05 40.80
N VAL A 15 -23.12 31.91 39.92
CA VAL A 15 -23.05 31.62 38.49
C VAL A 15 -22.32 30.29 38.36
N ARG A 16 -23.02 29.24 37.96
CA ARG A 16 -22.44 27.92 37.65
C ARG A 16 -21.43 28.12 36.53
N LYS A 17 -20.13 28.16 36.86
CA LYS A 17 -19.04 28.21 35.89
C LYS A 17 -18.87 26.84 35.24
N SER A 18 -19.77 26.43 34.38
CA SER A 18 -19.63 25.26 33.48
C SER A 18 -18.87 25.62 32.19
N GLY A 19 -18.73 26.90 31.87
CA GLY A 19 -18.04 27.39 30.66
C GLY A 19 -16.64 26.80 30.40
N PRO A 20 -15.78 26.67 31.44
CA PRO A 20 -14.42 26.13 31.21
C PRO A 20 -14.34 24.68 30.80
N PHE A 21 -15.34 23.86 31.13
CA PHE A 21 -15.37 22.45 30.73
C PHE A 21 -15.71 22.28 29.25
N PHE A 22 -16.67 23.06 28.77
CA PHE A 22 -17.02 23.07 27.33
C PHE A 22 -15.88 23.56 26.45
N LEU A 23 -14.96 24.37 26.99
CA LEU A 23 -13.77 24.81 26.27
C LEU A 23 -12.83 23.64 25.91
N LEU A 24 -12.66 22.65 26.82
CA LEU A 24 -11.85 21.46 26.54
C LEU A 24 -12.51 20.58 25.47
N ILE A 25 -13.83 20.39 25.58
CA ILE A 25 -14.60 19.64 24.57
C ILE A 25 -14.46 20.31 23.20
N ALA A 26 -14.66 21.64 23.16
CA ALA A 26 -14.54 22.39 21.91
C ALA A 26 -13.13 22.32 21.31
N ALA A 27 -12.10 22.35 22.15
CA ALA A 27 -10.71 22.24 21.70
C ALA A 27 -10.43 20.87 21.08
N PHE A 28 -10.76 19.78 21.73
CA PHE A 28 -10.58 18.44 21.13
C PHE A 28 -11.44 18.23 19.89
N PHE A 29 -12.70 18.66 19.95
CA PHE A 29 -13.64 18.52 18.82
C PHE A 29 -13.20 19.35 17.59
N SER A 30 -12.50 20.47 17.79
CA SER A 30 -12.01 21.27 16.65
C SER A 30 -10.95 20.55 15.81
N ILE A 31 -10.22 19.60 16.39
CA ILE A 31 -9.27 18.74 15.65
C ILE A 31 -10.06 17.80 14.72
N GLU A 32 -11.10 17.14 15.24
CA GLU A 32 -11.98 16.29 14.43
C GLU A 32 -12.66 17.08 13.32
N LEU A 33 -13.14 18.29 13.64
CA LEU A 33 -13.79 19.16 12.66
C LEU A 33 -12.82 19.54 11.52
N PHE A 34 -11.59 19.84 11.83
CA PHE A 34 -10.54 20.10 10.84
C PHE A 34 -10.29 18.88 9.94
N ALA A 35 -10.09 17.70 10.53
CA ALA A 35 -9.90 16.46 9.81
C ALA A 35 -11.13 16.15 8.93
N PHE A 36 -12.34 16.35 9.46
CA PHE A 36 -13.58 16.10 8.73
C PHE A 36 -13.70 16.92 7.44
N PHE A 37 -13.35 18.19 7.47
CA PHE A 37 -13.42 19.02 6.27
C PHE A 37 -12.41 18.63 5.18
N LEU A 38 -11.30 18.03 5.55
CA LEU A 38 -10.25 17.63 4.63
C LEU A 38 -10.41 16.19 4.13
N LEU A 39 -10.87 15.28 4.99
CA LEU A 39 -11.00 13.85 4.69
C LEU A 39 -12.39 13.47 4.14
N THR A 40 -13.35 14.40 4.13
CA THR A 40 -14.71 14.13 3.62
C THR A 40 -14.99 15.03 2.42
N PRO A 41 -15.21 14.45 1.21
CA PRO A 41 -15.50 15.23 0.01
C PRO A 41 -16.69 16.19 0.19
N ALA A 42 -16.57 17.39 -0.36
CA ALA A 42 -17.63 18.41 -0.23
C ALA A 42 -18.85 18.09 -1.09
N GLN A 43 -18.66 17.37 -2.21
CA GLN A 43 -19.74 17.02 -3.14
C GLN A 43 -20.55 15.83 -2.62
N GLY A 44 -21.86 15.99 -2.53
CA GLY A 44 -22.79 14.91 -2.17
C GLY A 44 -22.81 14.52 -0.69
N ARG A 45 -22.41 15.40 0.23
CA ARG A 45 -22.48 15.14 1.67
C ARG A 45 -23.88 14.75 2.10
N SER A 46 -24.03 13.53 2.62
CA SER A 46 -25.25 13.00 3.22
C SER A 46 -25.19 13.07 4.75
N LEU A 47 -26.34 12.88 5.42
CA LEU A 47 -26.35 12.78 6.88
C LEU A 47 -25.50 11.62 7.42
N ALA A 48 -25.38 10.54 6.66
CA ALA A 48 -24.53 9.41 7.00
C ALA A 48 -23.04 9.77 7.07
N GLN A 49 -22.59 10.80 6.38
CA GLN A 49 -21.19 11.26 6.41
C GLN A 49 -20.88 12.12 7.65
N LEU A 50 -21.85 12.41 8.51
CA LEU A 50 -21.63 13.16 9.76
C LEU A 50 -21.23 12.27 10.94
N TRP A 51 -21.17 10.94 10.78
CA TRP A 51 -20.78 10.02 11.83
C TRP A 51 -19.39 10.31 12.44
N PRO A 52 -18.35 10.68 11.68
CA PRO A 52 -17.08 11.10 12.27
C PRO A 52 -17.22 12.20 13.32
N LEU A 53 -18.06 13.19 13.05
CA LEU A 53 -18.31 14.29 14.00
C LEU A 53 -19.03 13.81 15.27
N ALA A 54 -19.94 12.85 15.16
CA ALA A 54 -20.60 12.27 16.32
C ALA A 54 -19.60 11.52 17.22
N PHE A 55 -18.73 10.70 16.64
CA PHE A 55 -17.64 10.05 17.37
C PHE A 55 -16.64 11.07 17.94
N GLY A 56 -16.24 12.05 17.14
CA GLY A 56 -15.33 13.10 17.57
C GLY A 56 -15.84 13.88 18.78
N LEU A 57 -17.14 14.22 18.81
CA LEU A 57 -17.77 14.87 19.96
C LEU A 57 -17.79 13.95 21.20
N LEU A 58 -18.06 12.66 21.01
CA LEU A 58 -18.09 11.66 22.07
C LEU A 58 -16.70 11.48 22.69
N TRP A 59 -15.66 11.35 21.86
CA TRP A 59 -14.27 11.27 22.31
C TRP A 59 -13.80 12.57 22.98
N ALA A 60 -14.11 13.73 22.42
CA ALA A 60 -13.79 15.03 23.03
C ALA A 60 -14.42 15.18 24.43
N ALA A 61 -15.67 14.75 24.60
CA ALA A 61 -16.34 14.72 25.89
C ALA A 61 -15.67 13.73 26.86
N GLY A 62 -15.39 12.52 26.41
CA GLY A 62 -14.74 11.46 27.19
C GLY A 62 -13.36 11.89 27.71
N LEU A 63 -12.49 12.36 26.80
CA LEU A 63 -11.15 12.86 27.15
C LEU A 63 -11.20 14.04 28.13
N SER A 64 -12.13 14.97 27.90
CA SER A 64 -12.33 16.12 28.81
C SER A 64 -12.81 15.67 30.20
N CYS A 65 -13.63 14.62 30.27
CA CYS A 65 -14.05 14.02 31.54
C CYS A 65 -12.89 13.31 32.25
N LEU A 66 -12.08 12.56 31.52
CA LEU A 66 -10.89 11.88 32.08
C LEU A 66 -9.88 12.90 32.66
N LEU A 67 -9.60 13.97 31.93
CA LEU A 67 -8.75 15.05 32.43
C LEU A 67 -9.29 15.67 33.74
N ARG A 68 -10.61 15.73 33.89
CA ARG A 68 -11.24 16.29 35.09
C ARG A 68 -11.08 15.42 36.34
N LEU A 69 -10.70 14.15 36.19
CA LEU A 69 -10.35 13.27 37.32
C LEU A 69 -9.00 13.67 37.95
N LEU A 70 -8.11 14.30 37.19
CA LEU A 70 -6.78 14.70 37.61
C LEU A 70 -6.80 16.00 38.43
N PRO A 71 -5.78 16.23 39.27
CA PRO A 71 -5.52 17.57 39.84
C PRO A 71 -5.33 18.59 38.71
N ALA A 72 -5.68 19.86 38.94
CA ALA A 72 -5.65 20.90 37.91
C ALA A 72 -4.30 21.03 37.17
N ALA A 73 -3.17 20.87 37.87
CA ALA A 73 -1.85 20.87 37.25
C ALA A 73 -1.64 19.67 36.35
N GLY A 74 -1.97 18.44 36.82
CA GLY A 74 -1.90 17.23 36.03
C GLY A 74 -2.85 17.25 34.84
N ALA A 75 -4.05 17.78 35.02
CA ALA A 75 -5.02 17.93 33.93
C ALA A 75 -4.54 18.92 32.84
N ARG A 76 -3.86 20.00 33.24
CA ARG A 76 -3.26 20.95 32.29
C ARG A 76 -2.15 20.30 31.48
N VAL A 77 -1.26 19.55 32.12
CA VAL A 77 -0.18 18.81 31.45
C VAL A 77 -0.78 17.73 30.55
N GLY A 78 -1.74 16.93 31.07
CA GLY A 78 -2.42 15.89 30.30
C GLY A 78 -3.17 16.43 29.09
N PHE A 79 -3.83 17.59 29.21
CA PHE A 79 -4.45 18.26 28.07
C PHE A 79 -3.39 18.64 27.03
N GLY A 80 -2.27 19.24 27.45
CA GLY A 80 -1.20 19.62 26.51
C GLY A 80 -0.70 18.41 25.73
N ILE A 81 -0.35 17.33 26.43
CA ILE A 81 0.14 16.10 25.78
C ILE A 81 -0.91 15.54 24.81
N LEU A 82 -2.12 15.27 25.28
CA LEU A 82 -3.16 14.64 24.45
C LEU A 82 -3.58 15.52 23.26
N TYR A 83 -3.73 16.82 23.48
CA TYR A 83 -4.15 17.74 22.43
C TYR A 83 -3.12 17.84 21.32
N PHE A 84 -1.83 18.02 21.65
CA PHE A 84 -0.79 18.17 20.63
C PHE A 84 -0.45 16.85 19.95
N LEU A 85 -0.54 15.71 20.63
CA LEU A 85 -0.42 14.40 19.99
C LEU A 85 -1.56 14.16 18.98
N LEU A 86 -2.80 14.46 19.35
CA LEU A 86 -3.93 14.37 18.44
C LEU A 86 -3.84 15.36 17.27
N LEU A 87 -3.32 16.57 17.52
CA LEU A 87 -3.11 17.56 16.47
C LEU A 87 -2.03 17.10 15.48
N ILE A 88 -0.92 16.54 15.97
CA ILE A 88 0.13 15.94 15.10
C ILE A 88 -0.46 14.77 14.31
N TYR A 89 -1.20 13.89 14.97
CA TYR A 89 -1.85 12.77 14.29
C TYR A 89 -2.80 13.26 13.19
N ALA A 90 -3.64 14.26 13.47
CA ALA A 90 -4.53 14.86 12.47
C ALA A 90 -3.77 15.52 11.31
N ALA A 91 -2.66 16.20 11.60
CA ALA A 91 -1.83 16.82 10.58
C ALA A 91 -1.22 15.78 9.64
N VAL A 92 -0.65 14.71 10.20
CA VAL A 92 -0.08 13.61 9.42
C VAL A 92 -1.17 12.92 8.60
N GLN A 93 -2.29 12.54 9.20
CA GLN A 93 -3.37 11.85 8.50
C GLN A 93 -3.96 12.68 7.35
N THR A 94 -4.20 13.97 7.58
CA THR A 94 -4.73 14.86 6.53
C THR A 94 -3.71 15.18 5.46
N GLY A 95 -2.43 15.24 5.80
CA GLY A 95 -1.33 15.41 4.86
C GLY A 95 -1.13 14.17 3.99
N TYR A 96 -1.07 13.00 4.60
CA TYR A 96 -0.92 11.72 3.90
C TYR A 96 -2.09 11.44 2.95
N TYR A 97 -3.31 11.75 3.39
CA TYR A 97 -4.50 11.59 2.55
C TYR A 97 -4.45 12.44 1.27
N GLN A 98 -3.90 13.64 1.32
CA GLN A 98 -3.77 14.48 0.14
C GLN A 98 -2.79 13.90 -0.90
N LEU A 99 -1.79 13.13 -0.46
CA LEU A 99 -0.82 12.47 -1.33
C LEU A 99 -1.35 11.15 -1.89
N PHE A 100 -1.89 10.30 -1.01
CA PHE A 100 -2.12 8.89 -1.29
C PHE A 100 -3.60 8.51 -1.34
N SER A 101 -4.53 9.44 -1.06
CA SER A 101 -5.98 9.18 -0.93
C SER A 101 -6.35 8.13 0.12
N GLN A 102 -5.42 7.82 1.01
CA GLN A 102 -5.56 6.89 2.14
C GLN A 102 -5.04 7.54 3.41
N MET A 103 -5.37 6.98 4.56
CA MET A 103 -4.78 7.37 5.85
C MET A 103 -3.72 6.35 6.26
N MET A 104 -2.75 6.80 7.04
CA MET A 104 -1.68 5.94 7.57
C MET A 104 -2.19 5.09 8.75
N TRP A 105 -1.68 3.88 8.88
CA TRP A 105 -1.72 3.11 10.12
C TRP A 105 -0.69 3.62 11.14
N LEU A 106 -0.87 3.31 12.41
CA LEU A 106 0.07 3.72 13.45
C LEU A 106 1.45 3.08 13.25
N SER A 107 1.48 1.84 12.77
CA SER A 107 2.72 1.13 12.39
C SER A 107 3.57 1.90 11.39
N ASP A 108 2.95 2.63 10.46
CA ASP A 108 3.64 3.38 9.41
C ASP A 108 4.44 4.56 9.95
N PHE A 109 4.12 5.04 11.16
CA PHE A 109 4.91 6.08 11.84
C PHE A 109 6.35 5.64 12.14
N ARG A 110 6.66 4.35 12.10
CA ARG A 110 8.05 3.84 12.20
C ARG A 110 8.94 4.37 11.08
N TYR A 111 8.33 4.75 9.95
CA TYR A 111 8.97 5.30 8.75
C TYR A 111 8.84 6.83 8.62
N ALA A 112 8.49 7.51 9.71
CA ALA A 112 8.38 8.97 9.71
C ALA A 112 9.69 9.69 9.29
N SER A 113 10.85 9.03 9.39
CA SER A 113 12.12 9.53 8.86
C SER A 113 12.12 9.70 7.34
N GLU A 114 11.39 8.86 6.61
CA GLU A 114 11.24 8.94 5.15
C GLU A 114 10.31 10.08 4.74
N GLY A 115 9.44 10.52 5.65
CA GLY A 115 8.59 11.70 5.46
C GLY A 115 9.37 12.98 5.18
N SER A 116 10.69 13.01 5.47
CA SER A 116 11.55 14.15 5.14
C SER A 116 11.66 14.41 3.63
N ASP A 117 11.57 13.38 2.81
CA ASP A 117 11.67 13.48 1.36
C ASP A 117 10.41 14.09 0.72
N TYR A 118 9.30 14.02 1.43
CA TYR A 118 8.02 14.64 1.04
C TYR A 118 7.84 16.05 1.61
N PHE A 119 8.83 16.60 2.33
CA PHE A 119 8.69 17.90 3.00
C PHE A 119 8.43 19.04 2.00
N ASP A 120 9.08 19.02 0.83
CA ASP A 120 8.84 20.01 -0.23
C ASP A 120 7.43 19.88 -0.82
N VAL A 121 6.88 18.67 -0.84
CA VAL A 121 5.49 18.42 -1.26
C VAL A 121 4.52 18.94 -0.20
N LEU A 122 4.80 18.72 1.08
CA LEU A 122 4.00 19.28 2.18
C LEU A 122 3.97 20.81 2.14
N LEU A 123 5.11 21.47 1.82
CA LEU A 123 5.17 22.92 1.66
C LEU A 123 4.32 23.43 0.49
N SER A 124 4.03 22.60 -0.51
CA SER A 124 3.17 22.94 -1.64
C SER A 124 1.66 22.86 -1.33
N TYR A 125 1.28 22.36 -0.14
CA TYR A 125 -0.12 22.22 0.24
C TYR A 125 -0.84 23.56 0.34
N PRO A 126 -2.19 23.58 0.15
CA PRO A 126 -2.97 24.81 0.21
C PRO A 126 -2.75 25.58 1.50
N ALA A 127 -2.60 26.89 1.42
CA ALA A 127 -2.40 27.77 2.58
C ALA A 127 -3.49 27.56 3.66
N ALA A 128 -4.70 27.18 3.28
CA ALA A 128 -5.80 26.88 4.20
C ALA A 128 -5.48 25.72 5.15
N TRP A 129 -4.74 24.70 4.69
CA TRP A 129 -4.30 23.57 5.53
C TRP A 129 -3.34 24.04 6.62
N TRP A 130 -2.31 24.81 6.24
CA TRP A 130 -1.34 25.37 7.18
C TRP A 130 -1.97 26.34 8.17
N LEU A 131 -2.86 27.22 7.69
CA LEU A 131 -3.59 28.17 8.56
C LEU A 131 -4.50 27.44 9.54
N GLY A 132 -5.13 26.36 9.14
CA GLY A 132 -5.94 25.51 10.00
C GLY A 132 -5.12 24.89 11.12
N LEU A 133 -3.96 24.30 10.82
CA LEU A 133 -3.05 23.73 11.82
C LEU A 133 -2.51 24.80 12.79
N LEU A 134 -2.11 25.95 12.28
CA LEU A 134 -1.65 27.08 13.12
C LEU A 134 -2.77 27.60 14.03
N ALA A 135 -4.00 27.70 13.53
CA ALA A 135 -5.13 28.12 14.34
C ALA A 135 -5.44 27.10 15.45
N LEU A 136 -5.38 25.79 15.16
CA LEU A 136 -5.54 24.74 16.16
C LEU A 136 -4.40 24.76 17.20
N ALA A 137 -3.16 24.92 16.77
CA ALA A 137 -2.03 25.04 17.68
C ALA A 137 -2.18 26.26 18.60
N ALA A 138 -2.57 27.40 18.05
CA ALA A 138 -2.86 28.62 18.83
C ALA A 138 -4.00 28.42 19.82
N LEU A 139 -5.07 27.72 19.41
CA LEU A 139 -6.18 27.35 20.30
C LEU A 139 -5.70 26.47 21.46
N GLY A 140 -4.89 25.45 21.19
CA GLY A 140 -4.31 24.58 22.23
C GLY A 140 -3.47 25.37 23.25
N ILE A 141 -2.59 26.27 22.76
CA ILE A 141 -1.79 27.16 23.59
C ILE A 141 -2.68 28.09 24.42
N ALA A 142 -3.72 28.68 23.81
CA ALA A 142 -4.66 29.54 24.52
C ALA A 142 -5.40 28.79 25.64
N VAL A 143 -5.85 27.57 25.37
CA VAL A 143 -6.49 26.71 26.39
C VAL A 143 -5.52 26.37 27.51
N LEU A 144 -4.25 26.08 27.21
CA LEU A 144 -3.20 25.86 28.22
C LEU A 144 -2.95 27.13 29.07
N TRP A 145 -2.94 28.29 28.42
CA TRP A 145 -2.74 29.57 29.13
C TRP A 145 -3.91 29.89 30.07
N PHE A 146 -5.14 29.77 29.59
CA PHE A 146 -6.38 30.01 30.32
C PHE A 146 -6.96 28.75 30.95
N PHE A 147 -6.11 27.75 31.25
CA PHE A 147 -6.59 26.43 31.67
C PHE A 147 -7.59 26.50 32.82
N PRO A 148 -8.73 25.85 32.73
CA PRO A 148 -9.79 25.96 33.71
C PRO A 148 -9.34 25.43 35.08
N ARG A 149 -9.65 26.20 36.13
CA ARG A 149 -9.49 25.78 37.53
C ARG A 149 -10.81 25.17 37.98
N TRP A 150 -10.81 23.89 38.35
CA TRP A 150 -11.99 23.27 38.96
C TRP A 150 -11.77 22.99 40.43
N GLU A 151 -12.91 23.11 41.19
CA GLU A 151 -12.89 22.84 42.62
C GLU A 151 -12.73 21.35 42.89
N LYS A 152 -12.02 20.99 43.93
CA LYS A 152 -11.88 19.61 44.41
C LYS A 152 -13.20 19.12 45.01
N GLY A 153 -13.69 17.97 44.60
CA GLY A 153 -14.89 17.35 45.18
C GLY A 153 -15.15 15.95 44.62
N TRP A 154 -15.42 14.99 45.49
CA TRP A 154 -15.62 13.60 45.12
C TRP A 154 -16.83 13.41 44.16
N ARG A 155 -17.94 14.12 44.40
CA ARG A 155 -19.13 14.07 43.55
C ARG A 155 -18.85 14.48 42.11
N ARG A 156 -17.91 15.42 41.89
CA ARG A 156 -17.51 15.84 40.54
C ARG A 156 -16.63 14.79 39.86
N LYS A 157 -15.77 14.12 40.63
CA LYS A 157 -14.97 13.03 40.11
C LYS A 157 -15.88 11.86 39.69
N VAL A 158 -16.83 11.49 40.54
CA VAL A 158 -17.80 10.44 40.23
C VAL A 158 -18.61 10.81 38.97
N SER A 159 -19.13 12.05 38.87
CA SER A 159 -19.87 12.46 37.67
C SER A 159 -18.97 12.47 36.41
N ALA A 160 -17.71 12.88 36.53
CA ALA A 160 -16.77 12.84 35.41
C ALA A 160 -16.45 11.39 34.99
N LEU A 161 -16.27 10.49 35.97
CA LEU A 161 -16.07 9.06 35.69
C LEU A 161 -17.30 8.44 35.01
N CYS A 162 -18.51 8.71 35.52
CA CYS A 162 -19.74 8.22 34.89
C CYS A 162 -19.93 8.74 33.47
N LEU A 163 -19.60 10.01 33.22
CA LEU A 163 -19.70 10.58 31.88
C LEU A 163 -18.60 10.03 30.95
N ALA A 164 -17.38 9.83 31.45
CA ALA A 164 -16.32 9.19 30.68
C ALA A 164 -16.67 7.74 30.34
N ALA A 165 -17.21 7.00 31.32
CA ALA A 165 -17.71 5.63 31.09
C ALA A 165 -18.88 5.61 30.08
N ALA A 166 -19.81 6.54 30.20
CA ALA A 166 -20.93 6.67 29.23
C ALA A 166 -20.43 7.03 27.82
N ALA A 167 -19.38 7.87 27.72
CA ALA A 167 -18.75 8.17 26.44
C ALA A 167 -18.04 6.91 25.85
N GLY A 168 -17.33 6.14 26.67
CA GLY A 168 -16.71 4.88 26.25
C GLY A 168 -17.74 3.84 25.80
N VAL A 169 -18.80 3.65 26.57
CA VAL A 169 -19.93 2.78 26.20
C VAL A 169 -20.59 3.28 24.91
N GLY A 170 -20.79 4.61 24.78
CA GLY A 170 -21.30 5.20 23.57
C GLY A 170 -20.39 4.93 22.36
N ALA A 171 -19.07 5.09 22.50
CA ALA A 171 -18.11 4.79 21.44
C ALA A 171 -18.10 3.32 21.02
N TRP A 172 -18.39 2.42 21.96
CA TRP A 172 -18.53 0.98 21.70
C TRP A 172 -19.82 0.62 20.95
N PHE A 173 -20.95 1.25 21.29
CA PHE A 173 -22.25 0.94 20.68
C PHE A 173 -22.62 1.81 19.46
N LEU A 174 -21.99 2.97 19.30
CA LEU A 174 -22.27 3.87 18.19
C LEU A 174 -22.01 3.23 16.80
N PRO A 175 -21.00 2.36 16.60
CA PRO A 175 -20.82 1.64 15.34
C PRO A 175 -22.07 0.89 14.90
N GLN A 176 -22.80 0.26 15.82
CA GLN A 176 -24.05 -0.46 15.50
C GLN A 176 -25.11 0.46 14.88
N ALA A 177 -25.21 1.71 15.35
CA ALA A 177 -26.12 2.70 14.76
C ALA A 177 -25.67 3.11 13.35
N VAL A 178 -24.36 3.19 13.12
CA VAL A 178 -23.80 3.45 11.78
C VAL A 178 -24.13 2.30 10.84
N PHE A 179 -23.91 1.04 11.26
CA PHE A 179 -24.21 -0.15 10.49
C PHE A 179 -25.68 -0.22 10.09
N LEU A 180 -26.58 0.02 11.03
CA LEU A 180 -28.02 0.08 10.77
C LEU A 180 -28.41 1.18 9.77
N SER A 181 -27.69 2.31 9.77
CA SER A 181 -27.94 3.41 8.84
C SER A 181 -27.42 3.15 7.43
N ASP A 182 -26.38 2.33 7.30
CA ASP A 182 -25.70 2.02 6.02
C ASP A 182 -26.29 0.75 5.36
N SER A 183 -26.79 -0.22 6.15
CA SER A 183 -27.28 -1.51 5.67
C SER A 183 -28.56 -1.44 4.83
N GLY A 184 -29.30 -0.34 4.89
CA GLY A 184 -30.68 -0.29 4.39
C GLY A 184 -30.87 0.05 2.92
N ILE A 185 -29.93 0.68 2.22
CA ILE A 185 -30.23 1.32 0.92
C ILE A 185 -29.22 1.06 -0.20
N ARG A 186 -27.96 0.83 0.09
CA ARG A 186 -26.91 0.74 -0.96
C ARG A 186 -26.50 -0.67 -1.37
N TYR A 187 -26.64 -1.66 -0.52
CA TYR A 187 -25.94 -2.94 -0.64
C TYR A 187 -26.86 -4.18 -0.58
N ALA A 188 -28.19 -3.96 -0.62
CA ALA A 188 -29.15 -5.05 -0.58
C ALA A 188 -28.96 -5.97 -1.79
N GLY A 189 -28.47 -7.17 -1.55
CA GLY A 189 -28.52 -8.29 -2.49
C GLY A 189 -27.22 -8.74 -3.13
N SER A 190 -26.04 -8.21 -2.75
CA SER A 190 -24.75 -8.80 -3.18
C SER A 190 -23.75 -8.83 -2.02
N ASP A 191 -22.93 -9.90 -1.96
CA ASP A 191 -21.87 -10.03 -0.96
C ASP A 191 -20.81 -8.94 -1.12
N TYR A 192 -20.54 -8.52 -2.36
CA TYR A 192 -19.71 -7.34 -2.65
C TYR A 192 -20.28 -6.07 -2.02
N GLY A 193 -21.58 -5.84 -2.13
CA GLY A 193 -22.22 -4.71 -1.46
C GLY A 193 -22.05 -4.74 0.06
N ARG A 194 -22.06 -5.94 0.67
CA ARG A 194 -21.78 -6.10 2.11
C ARG A 194 -20.32 -5.80 2.45
N SER A 195 -19.35 -6.20 1.61
CA SER A 195 -17.93 -5.90 1.84
C SER A 195 -17.61 -4.40 1.81
N GLN A 196 -18.43 -3.59 1.13
CA GLN A 196 -18.33 -2.14 1.11
C GLN A 196 -19.18 -1.44 2.19
N SER A 197 -19.82 -2.20 3.06
CA SER A 197 -20.64 -1.66 4.15
C SER A 197 -19.78 -0.98 5.22
N ALA A 198 -20.40 -0.11 6.02
CA ALA A 198 -19.74 0.48 7.17
C ALA A 198 -19.33 -0.57 8.21
N GLU A 199 -20.10 -1.65 8.33
CA GLU A 199 -19.81 -2.78 9.19
C GLU A 199 -18.53 -3.50 8.75
N ALA A 200 -18.43 -3.88 7.48
CA ALA A 200 -17.24 -4.52 6.94
C ALA A 200 -16.00 -3.61 7.03
N ALA A 201 -16.14 -2.31 6.73
CA ALA A 201 -15.05 -1.36 6.87
C ALA A 201 -14.57 -1.22 8.32
N TYR A 202 -15.49 -1.32 9.28
CA TYR A 202 -15.16 -1.24 10.70
C TYR A 202 -14.60 -2.56 11.24
N GLU A 203 -15.14 -3.70 10.87
CA GLU A 203 -14.69 -5.01 11.37
C GLU A 203 -13.39 -5.45 10.73
N ASN A 204 -13.28 -5.34 9.41
CA ASN A 204 -12.15 -5.86 8.65
C ASN A 204 -11.03 -4.84 8.43
N MET A 205 -11.26 -3.55 8.71
CA MET A 205 -10.26 -2.47 8.63
C MET A 205 -9.50 -2.40 7.29
N PHE A 206 -10.09 -2.88 6.21
CA PHE A 206 -9.44 -3.00 4.89
C PHE A 206 -9.06 -1.66 4.23
N ASN A 207 -9.60 -0.55 4.72
CA ASN A 207 -9.31 0.79 4.22
C ASN A 207 -9.39 1.82 5.34
N THR A 208 -8.25 2.43 5.68
CA THR A 208 -8.12 3.40 6.77
C THR A 208 -9.01 4.62 6.58
N HIS A 209 -9.12 5.12 5.36
CA HIS A 209 -9.97 6.28 5.07
C HIS A 209 -11.46 5.93 5.20
N ARG A 210 -11.87 4.72 4.76
CA ARG A 210 -13.24 4.25 4.95
C ARG A 210 -13.57 4.02 6.42
N LEU A 211 -12.63 3.47 7.19
CA LEU A 211 -12.76 3.33 8.64
C LEU A 211 -12.97 4.70 9.31
N TYR A 212 -12.19 5.71 8.92
CA TYR A 212 -12.37 7.09 9.37
C TYR A 212 -13.78 7.62 9.05
N GLN A 213 -14.28 7.41 7.84
CA GLN A 213 -15.63 7.83 7.44
C GLN A 213 -16.73 7.21 8.29
N VAL A 214 -16.47 6.02 8.84
CA VAL A 214 -17.40 5.32 9.74
C VAL A 214 -17.34 5.89 11.16
N CYS A 215 -16.12 6.09 11.71
CA CYS A 215 -15.98 6.27 13.16
C CYS A 215 -15.11 7.47 13.59
N GLY A 216 -14.58 8.28 12.66
CA GLY A 216 -13.79 9.48 12.96
C GLY A 216 -12.39 9.19 13.47
N LEU A 217 -11.61 10.26 13.67
CA LEU A 217 -10.16 10.21 13.88
C LEU A 217 -9.74 9.44 15.15
N CYS A 218 -10.35 9.79 16.28
CA CYS A 218 -9.97 9.16 17.56
C CYS A 218 -10.37 7.69 17.63
N GLN A 219 -11.54 7.31 17.11
CA GLN A 219 -11.99 5.93 17.13
C GLN A 219 -11.14 5.07 16.19
N THR A 220 -10.78 5.59 15.02
CA THR A 220 -9.84 4.95 14.08
C THR A 220 -8.51 4.66 14.77
N LEU A 221 -7.90 5.67 15.43
CA LEU A 221 -6.65 5.48 16.17
C LEU A 221 -6.76 4.44 17.28
N VAL A 222 -7.83 4.49 18.08
CA VAL A 222 -8.03 3.53 19.19
C VAL A 222 -8.22 2.12 18.65
N LYS A 223 -8.98 1.97 17.57
CA LYS A 223 -9.19 0.68 16.96
C LYS A 223 -7.90 0.11 16.36
N ASP A 224 -7.12 0.93 15.68
CA ASP A 224 -5.81 0.59 15.15
C ASP A 224 -4.87 0.08 16.27
N ILE A 225 -4.73 0.85 17.36
CA ILE A 225 -3.94 0.42 18.54
C ILE A 225 -4.47 -0.91 19.11
N CYS A 226 -5.78 -1.06 19.25
CA CYS A 226 -6.32 -2.26 19.85
C CYS A 226 -6.13 -3.51 18.99
N VAL A 227 -6.33 -3.41 17.69
CA VAL A 227 -6.32 -4.54 16.76
C VAL A 227 -4.89 -4.87 16.31
N ASN A 228 -4.11 -3.86 15.93
CA ASN A 228 -2.81 -4.08 15.33
C ASN A 228 -1.65 -4.12 16.35
N GLU A 229 -1.77 -3.40 17.49
CA GLU A 229 -0.67 -3.31 18.46
C GLU A 229 -0.92 -4.14 19.74
N ILE A 230 -2.17 -4.31 20.17
CA ILE A 230 -2.47 -5.00 21.45
C ILE A 230 -2.91 -6.45 21.21
N TYR A 231 -3.85 -6.67 20.29
CA TYR A 231 -4.47 -7.98 20.08
C TYR A 231 -3.47 -9.09 19.72
N PRO A 232 -2.45 -8.87 18.86
CA PRO A 232 -1.46 -9.91 18.53
C PRO A 232 -0.68 -10.45 19.74
N HIS A 233 -0.61 -9.67 20.83
CA HIS A 233 0.06 -10.04 22.06
C HIS A 233 -0.87 -10.68 23.11
N THR A 234 -2.11 -11.00 22.74
CA THR A 234 -3.08 -11.63 23.67
C THR A 234 -3.08 -13.15 23.54
N PRO A 235 -3.39 -13.89 24.63
CA PRO A 235 -3.49 -15.36 24.56
C PRO A 235 -4.56 -15.89 23.59
N GLY A 236 -5.58 -15.08 23.28
CA GLY A 236 -6.62 -15.44 22.31
C GLY A 236 -6.14 -15.42 20.86
N TYR A 237 -5.06 -14.73 20.58
CA TYR A 237 -4.51 -14.63 19.23
C TYR A 237 -4.01 -15.98 18.69
N ALA A 238 -3.37 -16.80 19.53
CA ALA A 238 -2.88 -18.12 19.13
C ALA A 238 -4.00 -19.03 18.59
N GLN A 239 -5.16 -19.04 19.27
CA GLN A 239 -6.32 -19.83 18.81
C GLN A 239 -6.89 -19.29 17.49
N VAL A 240 -6.92 -17.97 17.30
CA VAL A 240 -7.39 -17.35 16.06
C VAL A 240 -6.40 -17.62 14.93
N ARG A 241 -5.09 -17.62 15.22
CA ARG A 241 -4.04 -17.99 14.27
C ARG A 241 -4.21 -19.44 13.79
N GLU A 242 -4.35 -20.39 14.71
CA GLU A 242 -4.58 -21.81 14.39
C GLU A 242 -5.83 -22.00 13.51
N ALA A 243 -6.95 -21.39 13.88
CA ALA A 243 -8.18 -21.42 13.08
C ALA A 243 -8.02 -20.74 11.71
N GLY A 244 -7.16 -19.73 11.59
CA GLY A 244 -6.80 -19.09 10.34
C GLY A 244 -6.00 -20.02 9.43
N MET A 245 -5.01 -20.72 9.99
CA MET A 245 -4.19 -21.70 9.26
C MET A 245 -5.05 -22.87 8.73
N GLU A 246 -5.98 -23.40 9.54
CA GLU A 246 -6.92 -24.43 9.09
C GLU A 246 -7.77 -23.97 7.88
N GLN A 247 -8.12 -22.68 7.80
CA GLN A 247 -8.86 -22.14 6.67
C GLN A 247 -7.99 -22.02 5.42
N VAL A 248 -6.70 -21.67 5.56
CA VAL A 248 -5.74 -21.66 4.45
C VAL A 248 -5.52 -23.09 3.93
N ASP A 249 -5.34 -24.07 4.83
CA ASP A 249 -5.24 -25.48 4.45
C ASP A 249 -6.46 -25.97 3.68
N ALA A 250 -7.66 -25.65 4.19
CA ALA A 250 -8.91 -26.03 3.54
C ALA A 250 -9.07 -25.38 2.15
N TYR A 251 -8.57 -24.18 1.98
CA TYR A 251 -8.57 -23.50 0.68
C TYR A 251 -7.60 -24.19 -0.31
N PHE A 252 -6.37 -24.43 0.10
CA PHE A 252 -5.37 -25.07 -0.77
C PHE A 252 -5.73 -26.52 -1.10
N ALA A 253 -6.34 -27.25 -0.17
CA ALA A 253 -6.83 -28.62 -0.43
C ALA A 253 -7.89 -28.68 -1.54
N GLN A 254 -8.57 -27.58 -1.84
CA GLN A 254 -9.56 -27.48 -2.94
C GLN A 254 -8.94 -27.01 -4.26
N GLN A 255 -7.70 -26.54 -4.25
CA GLN A 255 -7.03 -26.11 -5.48
C GLN A 255 -6.46 -27.30 -6.24
N PRO A 256 -6.43 -27.26 -7.58
CA PRO A 256 -5.74 -28.27 -8.36
C PRO A 256 -4.26 -28.31 -8.01
N ALA A 257 -3.72 -29.51 -7.84
CA ALA A 257 -2.26 -29.67 -7.65
C ALA A 257 -1.50 -29.18 -8.88
N PRO A 258 -0.32 -28.57 -8.72
CA PRO A 258 0.57 -28.28 -9.83
C PRO A 258 0.84 -29.55 -10.64
N ALA A 259 0.88 -29.43 -11.96
CA ALA A 259 1.14 -30.54 -12.86
C ALA A 259 2.23 -30.15 -13.87
N ASP A 260 3.07 -31.12 -14.19
CA ASP A 260 4.05 -30.95 -15.27
C ASP A 260 3.36 -30.64 -16.60
N ASN A 261 4.01 -29.82 -17.39
CA ASN A 261 3.56 -29.45 -18.73
C ASN A 261 4.76 -29.36 -19.71
N ALA A 262 4.51 -28.95 -20.93
CA ALA A 262 5.54 -28.88 -21.97
C ALA A 262 6.70 -27.91 -21.66
N MET A 263 6.51 -27.01 -20.72
CA MET A 263 7.52 -26.00 -20.32
C MET A 263 8.24 -26.37 -19.02
N THR A 264 7.87 -27.47 -18.36
CA THR A 264 8.52 -27.89 -17.09
C THR A 264 10.01 -28.15 -17.32
N GLY A 265 10.84 -27.41 -16.59
CA GLY A 265 12.31 -27.53 -16.65
C GLY A 265 12.94 -26.95 -17.92
N ALA A 266 12.21 -26.23 -18.78
CA ALA A 266 12.75 -25.66 -20.02
C ALA A 266 13.95 -24.72 -19.78
N LEU A 267 14.08 -24.14 -18.59
CA LEU A 267 15.14 -23.22 -18.19
C LEU A 267 15.96 -23.77 -17.00
N ALA A 268 15.90 -25.07 -16.75
CA ALA A 268 16.57 -25.68 -15.61
C ALA A 268 18.09 -25.40 -15.62
N GLY A 269 18.62 -25.06 -14.45
CA GLY A 269 20.07 -24.85 -14.24
C GLY A 269 20.62 -23.50 -14.74
N LYS A 270 19.83 -22.65 -15.36
CA LYS A 270 20.26 -21.32 -15.81
C LYS A 270 20.36 -20.31 -14.67
N ASN A 271 21.23 -19.32 -14.83
CA ASN A 271 21.20 -18.11 -14.01
C ASN A 271 19.90 -17.35 -14.24
N VAL A 272 19.42 -16.67 -13.21
CA VAL A 272 18.19 -15.87 -13.27
C VAL A 272 18.52 -14.41 -13.04
N VAL A 273 18.15 -13.55 -13.99
CA VAL A 273 18.14 -12.10 -13.83
C VAL A 273 16.67 -11.66 -13.90
N LEU A 274 16.12 -11.34 -12.73
CA LEU A 274 14.76 -10.84 -12.60
C LEU A 274 14.83 -9.32 -12.51
N VAL A 275 14.16 -8.61 -13.41
CA VAL A 275 14.16 -7.14 -13.47
C VAL A 275 12.75 -6.63 -13.22
N LEU A 276 12.56 -5.99 -12.08
CA LEU A 276 11.34 -5.25 -11.75
C LEU A 276 11.47 -3.84 -12.33
N MET A 277 10.79 -3.60 -13.43
CA MET A 277 10.83 -2.33 -14.16
C MET A 277 9.89 -1.33 -13.49
N GLU A 278 10.45 -0.26 -12.93
CA GLU A 278 9.69 0.85 -12.35
C GLU A 278 8.76 1.51 -13.38
N SER A 279 7.46 1.57 -13.09
CA SER A 279 6.46 2.38 -13.82
C SER A 279 6.44 2.22 -15.35
N MET A 280 6.75 1.04 -15.89
CA MET A 280 6.71 0.79 -17.32
C MET A 280 5.31 0.36 -17.76
N ASP A 281 4.77 1.01 -18.80
CA ASP A 281 3.47 0.68 -19.41
C ASP A 281 3.62 0.14 -20.84
N ASP A 282 2.63 -0.63 -21.30
CA ASP A 282 2.60 -1.17 -22.67
C ASP A 282 2.74 -0.07 -23.74
N TRP A 283 2.13 1.10 -23.54
CA TRP A 283 2.20 2.21 -24.49
C TRP A 283 3.61 2.84 -24.63
N MET A 284 4.50 2.55 -23.68
CA MET A 284 5.90 2.97 -23.75
C MET A 284 6.77 2.01 -24.56
N ILE A 285 6.29 0.78 -24.78
CA ILE A 285 7.02 -0.25 -25.55
C ILE A 285 6.86 0.06 -27.05
N GLY A 286 7.98 0.27 -27.74
CA GLY A 286 7.95 0.61 -29.15
C GLY A 286 9.27 1.20 -29.63
N GLU A 287 9.21 2.25 -30.48
CA GLU A 287 10.37 2.87 -31.09
C GLU A 287 11.39 3.44 -30.08
N HIS A 288 10.92 3.78 -28.86
CA HIS A 288 11.76 4.31 -27.79
C HIS A 288 12.44 3.21 -26.95
N THR A 289 12.00 1.97 -27.08
CA THR A 289 12.46 0.81 -26.30
C THR A 289 12.80 -0.39 -27.21
N PRO A 290 13.73 -0.23 -28.17
CA PRO A 290 14.01 -1.27 -29.18
C PRO A 290 14.57 -2.57 -28.60
N THR A 291 15.30 -2.51 -27.47
CA THR A 291 15.84 -3.70 -26.82
C THR A 291 14.73 -4.50 -26.14
N LEU A 292 13.85 -3.82 -25.42
CA LEU A 292 12.67 -4.45 -24.81
C LEU A 292 11.75 -5.09 -25.84
N CYS A 293 11.46 -4.39 -26.96
CA CYS A 293 10.70 -4.94 -28.08
C CYS A 293 11.32 -6.25 -28.56
N ARG A 294 12.64 -6.26 -28.80
CA ARG A 294 13.33 -7.46 -29.27
C ARG A 294 13.28 -8.60 -28.25
N LEU A 295 13.49 -8.33 -26.97
CA LEU A 295 13.43 -9.36 -25.93
C LEU A 295 12.02 -9.97 -25.80
N MET A 296 10.99 -9.15 -25.94
CA MET A 296 9.59 -9.60 -25.93
C MET A 296 9.26 -10.42 -27.18
N GLU A 297 9.75 -10.00 -28.36
CA GLU A 297 9.53 -10.72 -29.62
C GLU A 297 10.28 -12.04 -29.72
N GLU A 298 11.50 -12.10 -29.17
CA GLU A 298 12.38 -13.29 -29.21
C GLU A 298 12.13 -14.26 -28.04
N GLY A 299 11.43 -13.85 -26.99
CA GLY A 299 11.16 -14.63 -25.78
C GLY A 299 9.70 -15.07 -25.64
N ILE A 300 9.30 -15.31 -24.40
CA ILE A 300 7.89 -15.54 -24.01
C ILE A 300 7.30 -14.18 -23.63
N GLN A 301 6.33 -13.73 -24.40
CA GLN A 301 5.58 -12.49 -24.15
C GLN A 301 4.22 -12.81 -23.54
N PHE A 302 3.89 -12.14 -22.43
CA PHE A 302 2.58 -12.18 -21.80
C PHE A 302 1.75 -10.97 -22.25
N THR A 303 0.77 -11.15 -23.12
CA THR A 303 0.03 -10.04 -23.74
C THR A 303 -1.07 -9.46 -22.88
N ARG A 304 -1.49 -10.18 -21.83
CA ARG A 304 -2.52 -9.77 -20.85
C ARG A 304 -2.02 -9.98 -19.43
N PHE A 305 -0.90 -9.34 -19.12
CA PHE A 305 -0.34 -9.36 -17.76
C PHE A 305 -0.75 -8.11 -17.00
N TYR A 306 -1.08 -8.27 -15.72
CA TYR A 306 -1.60 -7.20 -14.87
C TYR A 306 -0.80 -7.10 -13.56
N THR A 307 -0.72 -5.89 -13.01
CA THR A 307 -0.03 -5.62 -11.74
C THR A 307 -0.98 -5.02 -10.70
N PRO A 308 -1.91 -5.83 -10.15
CA PRO A 308 -2.91 -5.35 -9.19
C PRO A 308 -2.24 -4.76 -7.94
N GLY A 309 -2.67 -3.54 -7.57
CA GLY A 309 -2.19 -2.90 -6.34
C GLY A 309 -2.92 -3.43 -5.10
N TYR A 310 -2.14 -3.93 -4.15
CA TYR A 310 -2.58 -4.29 -2.81
C TYR A 310 -1.81 -3.46 -1.78
N GLY A 311 -2.44 -3.13 -0.66
CA GLY A 311 -1.86 -2.20 0.29
C GLY A 311 -1.71 -0.78 -0.28
N GLY A 312 -0.97 0.08 0.39
CA GLY A 312 -0.68 1.45 -0.06
C GLY A 312 0.62 1.60 -0.86
N ILE A 313 1.42 0.53 -0.98
CA ILE A 313 2.80 0.57 -1.48
C ILE A 313 2.88 -0.26 -2.76
N ARG A 314 2.91 0.40 -3.91
CA ARG A 314 2.80 -0.26 -5.21
C ARG A 314 4.03 -1.08 -5.59
N THR A 315 5.23 -0.47 -5.64
CA THR A 315 6.48 -1.12 -6.03
C THR A 315 6.77 -2.31 -5.13
N PHE A 316 6.74 -2.11 -3.81
CA PHE A 316 7.03 -3.18 -2.86
C PHE A 316 5.97 -4.29 -2.86
N ASN A 317 4.70 -3.98 -3.15
CA ASN A 317 3.68 -5.02 -3.32
C ASN A 317 4.06 -5.99 -4.45
N SER A 318 4.48 -5.48 -5.61
CA SER A 318 4.89 -6.32 -6.74
C SER A 318 6.19 -7.08 -6.46
N GLU A 319 7.17 -6.41 -5.85
CA GLU A 319 8.43 -7.00 -5.36
C GLU A 319 8.16 -8.17 -4.40
N PHE A 320 7.31 -7.95 -3.41
CA PHE A 320 6.89 -8.96 -2.45
C PHE A 320 6.14 -10.12 -3.12
N CYS A 321 5.18 -9.80 -3.99
CA CYS A 321 4.33 -10.77 -4.67
C CYS A 321 5.13 -11.71 -5.57
N ILE A 322 6.07 -11.18 -6.35
CA ILE A 322 6.93 -11.98 -7.24
C ILE A 322 7.78 -12.97 -6.44
N ASN A 323 8.25 -12.55 -5.28
CA ASN A 323 9.08 -13.38 -4.41
C ASN A 323 8.30 -14.43 -3.64
N THR A 324 7.11 -14.11 -3.14
CA THR A 324 6.40 -14.93 -2.15
C THR A 324 5.17 -15.65 -2.68
N GLY A 325 4.65 -15.25 -3.84
CA GLY A 325 3.36 -15.72 -4.34
C GLY A 325 2.16 -15.24 -3.51
N SER A 326 2.32 -14.13 -2.76
CA SER A 326 1.26 -13.48 -1.98
C SER A 326 1.29 -11.99 -2.21
N PHE A 327 0.13 -11.33 -2.28
CA PHE A 327 0.05 -9.87 -2.25
C PHE A 327 0.24 -9.36 -0.82
N LEU A 328 0.61 -8.10 -0.66
CA LEU A 328 0.53 -7.43 0.63
C LEU A 328 -0.91 -7.46 1.16
N SER A 329 -1.07 -7.34 2.46
CA SER A 329 -2.41 -7.33 3.07
C SER A 329 -3.24 -6.17 2.54
N SER A 330 -4.49 -6.43 2.20
CA SER A 330 -5.48 -5.41 1.87
C SER A 330 -6.02 -4.68 3.10
N GLN A 331 -5.75 -5.19 4.30
CA GLN A 331 -6.26 -4.64 5.56
C GLN A 331 -5.32 -3.61 6.21
N GLY A 332 -4.29 -3.17 5.51
CA GLY A 332 -3.19 -2.43 6.10
C GLY A 332 -2.19 -3.39 6.76
N GLY A 333 -1.23 -2.88 7.46
CA GLY A 333 -0.05 -3.66 7.78
C GLY A 333 0.85 -3.62 6.55
N TYR A 334 1.84 -2.78 6.62
CA TYR A 334 2.82 -2.68 5.55
C TYR A 334 3.80 -3.85 5.66
N ALA A 335 4.65 -3.92 4.69
CA ALA A 335 5.81 -4.77 4.66
C ALA A 335 6.45 -5.04 6.03
N PHE A 336 6.42 -4.09 6.92
CA PHE A 336 7.04 -4.13 8.24
C PHE A 336 6.39 -5.06 9.26
N ASP A 337 5.07 -5.21 9.17
CA ASP A 337 4.36 -6.08 10.09
C ASP A 337 4.64 -7.55 9.76
N TYR A 338 5.09 -7.80 8.53
CA TYR A 338 5.37 -9.13 8.02
C TYR A 338 6.86 -9.43 7.83
N VAL A 339 7.76 -8.50 8.18
CA VAL A 339 9.22 -8.72 8.07
C VAL A 339 9.73 -9.85 8.97
N THR A 340 9.01 -10.15 10.03
CA THR A 340 9.33 -11.26 10.95
C THR A 340 8.69 -12.58 10.57
N ASN A 341 7.88 -12.60 9.51
CA ASN A 341 7.32 -13.82 8.96
C ASN A 341 8.41 -14.66 8.29
N SER A 342 8.13 -15.93 8.15
CA SER A 342 8.97 -16.90 7.48
C SER A 342 8.55 -17.08 6.02
N TYR A 343 9.50 -17.08 5.10
CA TYR A 343 9.24 -17.18 3.65
C TYR A 343 10.00 -18.31 2.99
N PRO A 344 9.92 -19.57 3.47
CA PRO A 344 10.62 -20.69 2.88
C PRO A 344 10.13 -21.00 1.45
N GLN A 345 8.90 -20.58 1.12
CA GLN A 345 8.28 -20.73 -0.19
C GLN A 345 8.73 -19.69 -1.22
N SER A 346 9.55 -18.71 -0.83
CA SER A 346 9.98 -17.64 -1.74
C SER A 346 10.91 -18.14 -2.84
N LEU A 347 10.97 -17.41 -3.95
CA LEU A 347 11.84 -17.73 -5.08
C LEU A 347 13.32 -17.84 -4.65
N ALA A 348 13.81 -16.85 -3.90
CA ALA A 348 15.19 -16.84 -3.44
C ALA A 348 15.48 -17.99 -2.46
N SER A 349 14.58 -18.27 -1.49
CA SER A 349 14.73 -19.38 -0.55
C SER A 349 14.79 -20.74 -1.26
N LEU A 350 13.91 -20.97 -2.23
CA LEU A 350 13.89 -22.23 -2.99
C LEU A 350 15.11 -22.39 -3.89
N LEU A 351 15.57 -21.33 -4.55
CA LEU A 351 16.76 -21.38 -5.38
C LEU A 351 18.04 -21.54 -4.55
N THR A 352 18.15 -20.88 -3.40
CA THR A 352 19.32 -21.03 -2.52
C THR A 352 19.42 -22.45 -1.95
N GLN A 353 18.30 -23.11 -1.66
CA GLN A 353 18.28 -24.53 -1.29
C GLN A 353 18.83 -25.43 -2.41
N GLN A 354 18.79 -24.98 -3.67
CA GLN A 354 19.37 -25.68 -4.82
C GLN A 354 20.80 -25.23 -5.15
N GLY A 355 21.42 -24.42 -4.29
CA GLY A 355 22.80 -23.98 -4.43
C GLY A 355 22.98 -22.69 -5.24
N TYR A 356 21.93 -21.97 -5.54
CA TYR A 356 22.04 -20.62 -6.12
C TYR A 356 22.52 -19.65 -5.05
N SER A 357 23.34 -18.68 -5.45
CA SER A 357 23.57 -17.46 -4.70
C SER A 357 22.52 -16.42 -5.14
N ALA A 358 21.85 -15.77 -4.21
CA ALA A 358 20.78 -14.82 -4.47
C ALA A 358 21.10 -13.43 -3.92
N LEU A 359 21.11 -12.40 -4.79
CA LEU A 359 21.31 -11.01 -4.42
C LEU A 359 20.18 -10.16 -4.96
N GLU A 360 19.76 -9.17 -4.17
CA GLU A 360 18.84 -8.12 -4.59
C GLU A 360 19.59 -6.81 -4.77
N PHE A 361 19.39 -6.13 -5.90
CA PHE A 361 20.04 -4.87 -6.27
C PHE A 361 19.01 -3.78 -6.42
N HIS A 362 19.12 -2.75 -5.62
CA HIS A 362 18.28 -1.56 -5.79
C HIS A 362 19.01 -0.32 -5.31
N TYR A 363 19.09 0.69 -6.15
CA TYR A 363 19.67 1.98 -5.78
C TYR A 363 18.74 2.77 -4.85
N ASN A 364 18.48 2.25 -3.67
CA ASN A 364 17.68 2.90 -2.64
C ASN A 364 18.24 2.56 -1.24
N SER A 365 17.74 3.26 -0.21
CA SER A 365 18.10 2.99 1.18
C SER A 365 17.65 1.59 1.62
N PRO A 366 18.47 0.86 2.38
CA PRO A 366 18.04 -0.40 2.98
C PRO A 366 16.91 -0.22 4.00
N ASP A 367 16.75 0.98 4.54
CA ASP A 367 15.65 1.33 5.44
C ASP A 367 14.33 1.54 4.70
N PHE A 368 14.41 1.89 3.41
CA PHE A 368 13.22 2.14 2.60
C PHE A 368 12.45 0.84 2.36
N TYR A 369 11.22 0.76 2.87
CA TYR A 369 10.42 -0.47 2.98
C TYR A 369 11.10 -1.60 3.75
N SER A 370 12.05 -1.27 4.64
CA SER A 370 12.86 -2.25 5.39
C SER A 370 13.50 -3.32 4.52
N ARG A 371 13.85 -3.02 3.29
CA ARG A 371 14.44 -3.97 2.34
C ARG A 371 15.69 -4.66 2.87
N GLY A 372 16.54 -3.93 3.61
CA GLY A 372 17.71 -4.50 4.24
C GLY A 372 17.43 -5.65 5.23
N VAL A 373 16.19 -5.71 5.75
CA VAL A 373 15.72 -6.80 6.63
C VAL A 373 14.87 -7.81 5.85
N PHE A 374 14.05 -7.32 4.91
CA PHE A 374 13.18 -8.16 4.11
C PHE A 374 13.91 -9.06 3.13
N ALA A 375 14.92 -8.55 2.43
CA ALA A 375 15.66 -9.35 1.48
C ALA A 375 16.26 -10.61 2.11
N PRO A 376 16.96 -10.57 3.26
CA PRO A 376 17.36 -11.77 3.98
C PRO A 376 16.19 -12.67 4.41
N ALA A 377 15.06 -12.10 4.85
CA ALA A 377 13.87 -12.88 5.21
C ALA A 377 13.26 -13.61 4.00
N LEU A 378 13.41 -13.06 2.79
CA LEU A 378 13.01 -13.68 1.53
C LEU A 378 14.04 -14.68 0.99
N GLY A 379 15.19 -14.86 1.65
CA GLY A 379 16.23 -15.82 1.25
C GLY A 379 17.34 -15.23 0.38
N TYR A 380 17.39 -13.91 0.18
CA TYR A 380 18.55 -13.25 -0.45
C TYR A 380 19.70 -13.18 0.56
N GLU A 381 20.92 -13.42 0.10
CA GLU A 381 22.14 -13.30 0.91
C GLU A 381 22.39 -11.85 1.30
N GLU A 382 22.00 -10.91 0.43
CA GLU A 382 22.27 -9.49 0.62
C GLU A 382 21.31 -8.62 -0.20
N TYR A 383 20.96 -7.46 0.38
CA TYR A 383 20.36 -6.31 -0.31
C TYR A 383 21.47 -5.31 -0.67
N VAL A 384 21.77 -5.19 -1.95
CA VAL A 384 22.81 -4.28 -2.49
C VAL A 384 22.18 -2.90 -2.66
N SER A 385 22.46 -2.02 -1.69
CA SER A 385 21.81 -0.71 -1.53
C SER A 385 22.60 0.43 -2.17
N TYR A 386 22.05 1.65 -2.13
CA TYR A 386 22.76 2.85 -2.60
C TYR A 386 24.14 3.03 -1.94
N GLU A 387 24.36 2.53 -0.74
CA GLU A 387 25.64 2.61 -0.03
C GLU A 387 26.74 1.81 -0.73
N ASP A 388 26.38 0.75 -1.44
CA ASP A 388 27.27 -0.05 -2.25
C ASP A 388 27.57 0.61 -3.61
N TYR A 389 26.55 1.29 -4.18
CA TYR A 389 26.71 2.03 -5.44
C TYR A 389 27.58 3.27 -5.26
N LEU A 390 27.44 3.97 -4.16
CA LEU A 390 28.15 5.22 -3.83
C LEU A 390 28.71 5.17 -2.40
N PRO A 391 29.79 4.41 -2.15
CA PRO A 391 30.34 4.27 -0.81
C PRO A 391 30.74 5.61 -0.18
N GLY A 392 30.27 5.85 1.06
CA GLY A 392 30.58 7.05 1.82
C GLY A 392 29.78 8.29 1.43
N VAL A 393 28.79 8.16 0.57
CA VAL A 393 27.83 9.23 0.22
C VAL A 393 26.60 9.09 1.09
N ASP A 394 26.15 10.19 1.71
CA ASP A 394 24.90 10.18 2.48
C ASP A 394 23.67 10.04 1.56
N SER A 395 22.59 9.49 2.11
CA SER A 395 21.35 9.19 1.36
C SER A 395 20.79 10.39 0.59
N LYS A 396 20.80 11.58 1.18
CA LYS A 396 20.29 12.80 0.55
C LYS A 396 21.14 13.24 -0.64
N THR A 397 22.45 13.04 -0.57
CA THR A 397 23.36 13.32 -1.67
C THR A 397 23.25 12.22 -2.74
N ALA A 398 23.15 10.96 -2.32
CA ALA A 398 22.96 9.82 -3.21
C ALA A 398 21.72 10.00 -4.09
N GLN A 399 20.59 10.38 -3.52
CA GLN A 399 19.35 10.64 -4.30
C GLN A 399 19.51 11.70 -5.39
N LYS A 400 20.39 12.70 -5.20
CA LYS A 400 20.67 13.73 -6.21
C LYS A 400 21.64 13.27 -7.30
N LEU A 401 22.43 12.24 -7.01
CA LEU A 401 23.38 11.64 -7.94
C LEU A 401 22.77 10.48 -8.73
N LEU A 402 21.54 10.11 -8.39
CA LEU A 402 20.80 9.04 -9.01
C LEU A 402 20.25 9.48 -10.34
N TYR A 403 20.90 9.10 -11.40
CA TYR A 403 20.54 9.51 -12.74
C TYR A 403 20.35 8.35 -13.73
N ASP A 404 20.75 7.12 -13.35
CA ASP A 404 20.64 5.99 -14.26
C ASP A 404 20.85 4.66 -13.52
N ASP A 405 20.09 3.62 -13.84
CA ASP A 405 20.29 2.25 -13.35
C ASP A 405 21.58 1.60 -13.90
N LEU A 406 22.19 2.17 -14.93
CA LEU A 406 23.48 1.73 -15.49
C LEU A 406 24.65 1.82 -14.49
N LEU A 407 24.51 2.60 -13.42
CA LEU A 407 25.48 2.66 -12.32
C LEU A 407 25.86 1.27 -11.80
N LEU A 408 24.95 0.29 -11.88
CA LEU A 408 25.22 -1.11 -11.53
C LEU A 408 26.44 -1.66 -12.31
N PHE A 409 26.52 -1.40 -13.61
CA PHE A 409 27.56 -1.91 -14.48
C PHE A 409 28.75 -0.96 -14.64
N ASP A 410 28.61 0.31 -14.28
CA ASP A 410 29.68 1.29 -14.26
C ASP A 410 30.56 1.17 -13.01
N ASN A 411 30.05 0.56 -11.93
CA ASN A 411 30.82 0.27 -10.72
C ASN A 411 31.39 -1.14 -10.77
N GLN A 412 32.73 -1.24 -10.83
CA GLN A 412 33.45 -2.52 -10.96
C GLN A 412 33.15 -3.49 -9.81
N ALA A 413 33.03 -3.00 -8.57
CA ALA A 413 32.76 -3.86 -7.42
C ALA A 413 31.32 -4.43 -7.47
N LEU A 414 30.35 -3.65 -7.95
CA LEU A 414 28.97 -4.14 -8.14
C LEU A 414 28.91 -5.14 -9.30
N LYS A 415 29.63 -4.87 -10.37
CA LYS A 415 29.73 -5.77 -11.52
C LYS A 415 30.32 -7.12 -11.12
N GLU A 416 31.37 -7.15 -10.29
CA GLU A 416 31.95 -8.38 -9.74
C GLU A 416 30.95 -9.15 -8.87
N ARG A 417 30.13 -8.46 -8.09
CA ARG A 417 29.05 -9.08 -7.29
C ARG A 417 27.94 -9.63 -8.18
N PHE A 418 27.58 -8.90 -9.23
CA PHE A 418 26.55 -9.34 -10.19
C PHE A 418 27.02 -10.62 -10.93
N PHE A 419 28.24 -10.68 -11.38
CA PHE A 419 28.87 -11.82 -12.10
C PHE A 419 29.63 -12.78 -11.18
N ARG A 420 29.27 -12.86 -9.89
CA ARG A 420 29.89 -13.81 -8.94
C ARG A 420 29.84 -15.24 -9.43
N PRO A 421 30.79 -16.11 -9.02
CA PRO A 421 30.84 -17.51 -9.47
C PRO A 421 29.62 -18.33 -9.07
N GLY A 422 29.32 -19.37 -9.85
CA GLY A 422 28.22 -20.30 -9.58
C GLY A 422 26.88 -19.86 -10.17
N GLN A 423 25.88 -20.71 -9.95
CA GLN A 423 24.49 -20.37 -10.31
C GLN A 423 23.99 -19.22 -9.44
N LYS A 424 23.25 -18.30 -10.02
CA LYS A 424 22.85 -17.08 -9.35
C LYS A 424 21.43 -16.62 -9.69
N LEU A 425 20.79 -16.04 -8.70
CA LEU A 425 19.61 -15.19 -8.84
C LEU A 425 20.06 -13.75 -8.57
N ASN A 426 19.91 -12.88 -9.56
CA ASN A 426 20.03 -11.44 -9.41
C ASN A 426 18.65 -10.80 -9.59
N PHE A 427 18.12 -10.21 -8.54
CA PHE A 427 16.89 -9.44 -8.60
C PHE A 427 17.23 -7.96 -8.66
N LEU A 428 16.85 -7.29 -9.74
CA LEU A 428 17.09 -5.87 -9.97
C LEU A 428 15.77 -5.11 -9.86
N VAL A 429 15.69 -4.18 -8.93
CA VAL A 429 14.59 -3.22 -8.86
C VAL A 429 15.08 -1.91 -9.48
N THR A 430 14.55 -1.54 -10.64
CA THR A 430 14.98 -0.33 -11.36
C THR A 430 14.40 0.94 -10.75
N ARG A 431 14.93 2.09 -11.13
CA ARG A 431 14.45 3.40 -10.72
C ARG A 431 14.33 4.39 -11.86
N SER A 432 14.93 4.13 -13.00
CA SER A 432 15.04 5.11 -14.09
C SER A 432 13.71 5.66 -14.60
N ALA A 433 12.60 4.89 -14.49
CA ALA A 433 11.28 5.34 -14.90
C ALA A 433 10.41 5.92 -13.79
N HIS A 434 10.94 6.06 -12.55
CA HIS A 434 10.19 6.60 -11.41
C HIS A 434 9.63 8.01 -11.66
N LEU A 435 8.42 8.28 -11.13
CA LEU A 435 7.81 9.61 -11.15
C LEU A 435 8.74 10.66 -10.45
N SER A 436 8.62 11.95 -10.70
CA SER A 436 7.59 12.64 -11.49
C SER A 436 8.05 12.88 -12.93
N TYR A 437 7.09 12.95 -13.84
CA TYR A 437 7.35 13.17 -15.27
C TYR A 437 7.45 14.67 -15.58
N LYS A 438 8.60 15.27 -15.22
CA LYS A 438 8.91 16.68 -15.44
C LYS A 438 10.35 16.84 -15.91
N TYR A 439 10.62 17.75 -16.81
CA TYR A 439 11.98 17.99 -17.34
C TYR A 439 13.01 18.40 -16.28
N ASN A 440 12.57 19.06 -15.20
CA ASN A 440 13.44 19.49 -14.09
C ASN A 440 13.56 18.48 -12.95
N GLU A 441 12.91 17.32 -13.05
CA GLU A 441 13.12 16.22 -12.13
C GLU A 441 14.49 15.58 -12.42
N VAL A 442 15.15 15.04 -11.40
CA VAL A 442 16.58 14.62 -11.47
C VAL A 442 16.84 13.57 -12.56
N LEU A 443 16.02 12.55 -12.66
CA LEU A 443 16.19 11.48 -13.67
C LEU A 443 15.91 12.01 -15.08
N SER A 444 14.86 12.80 -15.25
CA SER A 444 14.53 13.45 -16.52
C SER A 444 15.62 14.45 -16.92
N TYR A 445 16.12 15.25 -15.98
CA TYR A 445 17.17 16.23 -16.23
C TYR A 445 18.45 15.55 -16.78
N TRP A 446 18.92 14.50 -16.12
CA TRP A 446 20.11 13.75 -16.57
C TRP A 446 19.83 12.95 -17.84
N GLY A 447 18.66 12.36 -17.97
CA GLY A 447 18.23 11.69 -19.20
C GLY A 447 18.23 12.63 -20.41
N LEU A 448 17.77 13.87 -20.26
CA LEU A 448 17.80 14.88 -21.32
C LEU A 448 19.22 15.34 -21.69
N GLN A 449 20.20 15.26 -20.79
CA GLN A 449 21.60 15.49 -21.16
C GLN A 449 22.12 14.39 -22.12
N LYS A 450 21.65 13.15 -21.96
CA LYS A 450 21.98 12.01 -22.80
C LYS A 450 21.13 11.99 -24.09
N TYR A 451 19.86 12.32 -23.98
CA TYR A 451 18.84 12.24 -25.04
C TYR A 451 18.05 13.54 -25.20
N PRO A 452 18.67 14.65 -25.69
CA PRO A 452 18.02 15.96 -25.78
C PRO A 452 16.82 15.98 -26.73
N GLN A 453 16.70 15.03 -27.65
CA GLN A 453 15.57 14.92 -28.59
C GLN A 453 14.24 14.64 -27.95
N TYR A 454 14.20 14.17 -26.69
CA TYR A 454 12.96 13.97 -25.96
C TYR A 454 12.35 15.27 -25.40
N TYR A 455 13.10 16.36 -25.38
CA TYR A 455 12.56 17.65 -24.97
C TYR A 455 11.60 18.21 -26.02
N GLY A 456 10.32 18.33 -25.70
CA GLY A 456 9.29 18.81 -26.62
C GLY A 456 8.91 17.80 -27.72
N LEU A 457 9.22 16.52 -27.57
CA LEU A 457 8.99 15.46 -28.57
C LEU A 457 7.53 15.36 -28.99
N THR A 458 6.62 15.28 -28.03
CA THR A 458 5.17 15.13 -28.27
C THR A 458 4.40 16.42 -28.04
N GLY A 459 5.04 17.42 -27.45
CA GLY A 459 4.41 18.65 -26.99
C GLY A 459 3.71 18.51 -25.62
N ASN A 460 3.82 17.34 -24.97
CA ASN A 460 3.36 17.08 -23.61
C ASN A 460 4.55 16.66 -22.74
N GLU A 461 4.87 17.47 -21.73
CA GLU A 461 6.01 17.24 -20.84
C GLU A 461 5.96 15.88 -20.15
N GLU A 462 4.79 15.43 -19.69
CA GLU A 462 4.65 14.14 -18.99
C GLU A 462 4.93 12.97 -19.94
N THR A 463 4.39 13.01 -21.16
CA THR A 463 4.64 11.97 -22.18
C THR A 463 6.09 11.94 -22.61
N ASP A 464 6.69 13.12 -22.87
CA ASP A 464 8.10 13.23 -23.27
C ASP A 464 9.02 12.64 -22.21
N CYS A 465 8.78 12.95 -20.92
CA CYS A 465 9.54 12.42 -19.81
C CYS A 465 9.30 10.91 -19.61
N ALA A 466 8.09 10.42 -19.85
CA ALA A 466 7.80 8.99 -19.76
C ALA A 466 8.55 8.19 -20.83
N TYR A 467 8.54 8.63 -22.09
CA TYR A 467 9.33 8.01 -23.15
C TYR A 467 10.84 8.09 -22.91
N LEU A 468 11.32 9.24 -22.41
CA LEU A 468 12.73 9.39 -22.03
C LEU A 468 13.12 8.36 -20.96
N LYS A 469 12.31 8.22 -19.93
CA LYS A 469 12.57 7.30 -18.80
C LYS A 469 12.45 5.83 -19.22
N ALA A 470 11.50 5.50 -20.09
CA ALA A 470 11.42 4.18 -20.71
C ALA A 470 12.68 3.88 -21.54
N ARG A 471 13.24 4.88 -22.25
CA ARG A 471 14.51 4.74 -22.95
C ARG A 471 15.68 4.43 -22.01
N LEU A 472 15.71 5.02 -20.81
CA LEU A 472 16.75 4.72 -19.82
C LEU A 472 16.63 3.27 -19.29
N VAL A 473 15.40 2.76 -19.12
CA VAL A 473 15.19 1.34 -18.80
C VAL A 473 15.62 0.44 -19.95
N ASP A 474 15.32 0.79 -21.20
CA ASP A 474 15.79 0.04 -22.38
C ASP A 474 17.32 -0.03 -22.46
N ASP A 475 18.00 1.06 -22.14
CA ASP A 475 19.47 1.13 -22.07
C ASP A 475 20.04 0.15 -21.03
N LEU A 476 19.36 -0.04 -19.89
CA LEU A 476 19.76 -1.04 -18.90
C LEU A 476 19.72 -2.45 -19.49
N PHE A 477 18.65 -2.81 -20.19
CA PHE A 477 18.56 -4.11 -20.84
C PHE A 477 19.60 -4.30 -21.95
N ALA A 478 19.86 -3.27 -22.75
CA ALA A 478 20.90 -3.28 -23.76
C ALA A 478 22.29 -3.54 -23.13
N ARG A 479 22.59 -2.82 -22.04
CA ARG A 479 23.84 -2.98 -21.30
C ARG A 479 23.92 -4.35 -20.62
N LEU A 480 22.83 -4.85 -20.02
CA LEU A 480 22.77 -6.18 -19.41
C LEU A 480 23.13 -7.27 -20.43
N LEU A 481 22.56 -7.24 -21.63
CA LEU A 481 22.86 -8.20 -22.68
C LEU A 481 24.34 -8.13 -23.11
N GLU A 482 24.89 -6.92 -23.27
CA GLU A 482 26.29 -6.70 -23.59
C GLU A 482 27.20 -7.30 -22.50
N GLU A 483 26.93 -7.02 -21.21
CA GLU A 483 27.74 -7.49 -20.10
C GLU A 483 27.65 -9.02 -19.91
N LEU A 484 26.47 -9.60 -20.09
CA LEU A 484 26.29 -11.06 -20.09
C LEU A 484 27.07 -11.72 -21.22
N ALA A 485 27.09 -11.13 -22.42
CA ALA A 485 27.87 -11.62 -23.54
C ALA A 485 29.38 -11.52 -23.28
N LEU A 486 29.85 -10.40 -22.71
CA LEU A 486 31.26 -10.21 -22.34
C LEU A 486 31.70 -11.17 -21.23
N ALA A 487 30.83 -11.51 -20.30
CA ALA A 487 31.08 -12.49 -19.25
C ALA A 487 31.00 -13.96 -19.76
N GLY A 488 30.49 -14.19 -20.98
CA GLY A 488 30.22 -15.52 -21.52
C GLY A 488 29.05 -16.24 -20.84
N GLU A 489 28.13 -15.49 -20.21
CA GLU A 489 26.98 -16.03 -19.47
C GLU A 489 25.65 -15.88 -20.21
N LEU A 490 25.61 -15.23 -21.38
CA LEU A 490 24.39 -14.93 -22.11
C LEU A 490 23.55 -16.18 -22.42
N GLU A 491 24.16 -17.24 -22.91
CA GLU A 491 23.53 -18.53 -23.25
C GLU A 491 23.00 -19.27 -22.01
N ASN A 492 23.57 -18.99 -20.83
CA ASN A 492 23.21 -19.66 -19.58
C ASN A 492 22.41 -18.77 -18.65
N THR A 493 21.75 -17.74 -19.18
CA THR A 493 20.97 -16.82 -18.38
C THR A 493 19.54 -16.69 -18.92
N VAL A 494 18.59 -16.69 -18.01
CA VAL A 494 17.21 -16.24 -18.25
C VAL A 494 17.03 -14.83 -17.73
N ILE A 495 16.45 -13.97 -18.54
CA ILE A 495 16.06 -12.59 -18.18
C ILE A 495 14.54 -12.55 -18.07
N VAL A 496 14.05 -12.12 -16.94
CA VAL A 496 12.63 -11.90 -16.67
C VAL A 496 12.41 -10.41 -16.48
N GLY A 497 11.63 -9.80 -17.36
CA GLY A 497 11.20 -8.39 -17.23
C GLY A 497 9.76 -8.35 -16.81
N ILE A 498 9.47 -7.64 -15.73
CA ILE A 498 8.11 -7.40 -15.22
C ILE A 498 8.03 -5.98 -14.70
N THR A 499 6.89 -5.35 -14.86
CA THR A 499 6.62 -4.02 -14.31
C THR A 499 6.03 -4.11 -12.90
N ASP A 500 6.37 -3.14 -12.05
CA ASP A 500 5.85 -3.06 -10.68
C ASP A 500 4.41 -2.52 -10.63
N HIS A 501 4.09 -1.51 -11.43
CA HIS A 501 2.76 -0.89 -11.55
C HIS A 501 2.70 0.04 -12.77
N TYR A 502 1.48 0.38 -13.21
CA TYR A 502 1.31 1.37 -14.27
C TYR A 502 1.79 2.77 -13.85
N THR A 503 1.91 3.68 -14.80
CA THR A 503 2.36 5.07 -14.59
C THR A 503 1.35 5.94 -13.82
N TYR A 504 0.95 5.54 -12.63
CA TYR A 504 -0.03 6.29 -11.80
C TYR A 504 0.43 7.72 -11.44
N GLY A 505 1.74 8.00 -11.55
CA GLY A 505 2.29 9.35 -11.39
C GLY A 505 2.01 10.30 -12.54
N TYR A 506 1.41 9.81 -13.65
CA TYR A 506 0.95 10.62 -14.77
C TYR A 506 -0.33 11.37 -14.37
N LYS A 507 -0.30 12.71 -14.36
CA LYS A 507 -1.36 13.51 -13.74
C LYS A 507 -2.63 13.63 -14.56
N ASN A 508 -2.50 13.61 -15.90
CA ASN A 508 -3.64 13.69 -16.80
C ASN A 508 -4.16 12.27 -17.07
N GLU A 509 -4.93 11.69 -16.14
CA GLU A 509 -5.49 10.34 -16.25
C GLU A 509 -6.28 10.10 -17.56
N PRO A 510 -7.12 11.02 -18.07
CA PRO A 510 -7.75 10.84 -19.38
C PRO A 510 -6.75 10.69 -20.53
N ALA A 511 -5.67 11.45 -20.54
CA ALA A 511 -4.63 11.32 -21.55
C ALA A 511 -3.84 10.01 -21.40
N LEU A 512 -3.60 9.56 -20.17
CA LEU A 512 -2.99 8.24 -19.90
C LEU A 512 -3.87 7.11 -20.44
N MET A 513 -5.17 7.18 -20.20
CA MET A 513 -6.13 6.18 -20.72
C MET A 513 -6.16 6.17 -22.26
N GLU A 514 -6.06 7.33 -22.90
CA GLU A 514 -5.97 7.45 -24.35
C GLU A 514 -4.66 6.84 -24.88
N LEU A 515 -3.51 7.14 -24.26
CA LEU A 515 -2.20 6.55 -24.58
C LEU A 515 -2.21 5.03 -24.44
N SER A 516 -2.83 4.53 -23.37
CA SER A 516 -2.94 3.10 -23.09
C SER A 516 -4.02 2.38 -23.91
N GLY A 517 -4.86 3.13 -24.65
CA GLY A 517 -5.97 2.56 -25.43
C GLY A 517 -7.04 1.88 -24.58
N VAL A 518 -7.26 2.34 -23.33
CA VAL A 518 -8.20 1.70 -22.41
C VAL A 518 -9.38 2.59 -22.07
N SER A 519 -10.54 1.95 -21.83
CA SER A 519 -11.81 2.63 -21.56
C SER A 519 -12.14 2.77 -20.06
N ASP A 520 -11.35 2.15 -19.20
CA ASP A 520 -11.56 2.16 -17.74
C ASP A 520 -10.22 2.08 -17.01
N LYS A 521 -10.14 2.71 -15.85
CA LYS A 521 -8.94 2.78 -15.02
C LYS A 521 -8.44 1.40 -14.58
N LEU A 522 -9.33 0.42 -14.39
CA LEU A 522 -8.96 -0.94 -14.03
C LEU A 522 -8.00 -1.56 -15.06
N LEU A 523 -8.18 -1.22 -16.33
CA LEU A 523 -7.37 -1.76 -17.43
C LEU A 523 -6.00 -1.08 -17.56
N LEU A 524 -5.75 0.03 -16.87
CA LEU A 524 -4.41 0.64 -16.76
C LEU A 524 -3.42 -0.27 -16.01
N GLU A 525 -3.91 -1.19 -15.19
CA GLU A 525 -3.05 -2.15 -14.48
C GLU A 525 -2.42 -3.22 -15.41
N LYS A 526 -2.70 -3.16 -16.71
CA LYS A 526 -2.05 -3.98 -17.73
C LYS A 526 -0.66 -3.43 -18.02
N THR A 527 0.37 -4.28 -17.86
CA THR A 527 1.77 -3.88 -17.93
C THR A 527 2.64 -4.91 -18.67
N PRO A 528 3.79 -4.53 -19.24
CA PRO A 528 4.70 -5.45 -19.90
C PRO A 528 5.22 -6.53 -18.94
N CYS A 529 5.19 -7.78 -19.42
CA CYS A 529 5.88 -8.91 -18.79
C CYS A 529 6.42 -9.85 -19.86
N PHE A 530 7.67 -10.31 -19.68
CA PHE A 530 8.31 -11.24 -20.60
C PHE A 530 9.37 -12.12 -19.91
N ILE A 531 9.68 -13.27 -20.53
CA ILE A 531 10.77 -14.15 -20.13
C ILE A 531 11.62 -14.44 -21.38
N TRP A 532 12.90 -14.17 -21.32
CA TRP A 532 13.82 -14.35 -22.43
C TRP A 532 15.03 -15.19 -22.04
N SER A 533 15.48 -16.06 -22.94
CA SER A 533 16.78 -16.74 -22.91
C SER A 533 17.22 -16.99 -24.34
N ALA A 534 18.52 -17.00 -24.59
CA ALA A 534 19.09 -17.12 -25.95
C ALA A 534 18.66 -18.37 -26.72
N ASP A 535 18.31 -19.43 -26.01
CA ASP A 535 17.86 -20.72 -26.59
C ASP A 535 16.37 -20.98 -26.44
N LEU A 536 15.62 -20.03 -25.90
CA LEU A 536 14.17 -20.14 -25.73
C LEU A 536 13.47 -19.77 -27.03
N ALA A 537 12.56 -20.65 -27.49
CA ALA A 537 11.75 -20.33 -28.66
C ALA A 537 10.72 -19.24 -28.35
N PRO A 538 10.50 -18.27 -29.26
CA PRO A 538 9.48 -17.25 -29.09
C PRO A 538 8.09 -17.85 -28.85
N MET A 539 7.36 -17.30 -27.89
CA MET A 539 6.00 -17.73 -27.54
C MET A 539 5.15 -16.56 -27.07
N THR A 540 3.87 -16.58 -27.43
CA THR A 540 2.90 -15.64 -26.89
C THR A 540 1.94 -16.34 -25.95
N VAL A 541 1.78 -15.83 -24.74
CA VAL A 541 0.79 -16.28 -23.75
C VAL A 541 -0.30 -15.22 -23.66
N ASP A 542 -1.49 -15.51 -24.22
CA ASP A 542 -2.61 -14.58 -24.32
C ASP A 542 -3.76 -14.97 -23.36
N LYS A 543 -3.48 -15.04 -22.08
CA LYS A 543 -4.48 -15.20 -21.03
C LYS A 543 -4.25 -14.17 -19.90
N PRO A 544 -5.32 -13.74 -19.20
CA PRO A 544 -5.17 -12.80 -18.10
C PRO A 544 -4.36 -13.42 -16.95
N LEU A 545 -3.19 -12.88 -16.71
CA LEU A 545 -2.27 -13.27 -15.64
C LEU A 545 -1.91 -12.04 -14.82
N CYS A 546 -1.39 -12.24 -13.63
CA CYS A 546 -0.89 -11.14 -12.81
C CYS A 546 0.36 -11.55 -12.02
N THR A 547 0.89 -10.60 -11.28
CA THR A 547 2.14 -10.72 -10.51
C THR A 547 2.24 -12.02 -9.71
N ILE A 548 1.14 -12.49 -9.15
CA ILE A 548 1.11 -13.69 -8.29
C ILE A 548 1.34 -14.99 -9.08
N ASP A 549 1.06 -14.99 -10.39
CA ASP A 549 1.23 -16.15 -11.26
C ASP A 549 2.70 -16.34 -11.68
N LEU A 550 3.55 -15.31 -11.49
CA LEU A 550 4.93 -15.36 -11.96
C LEU A 550 5.77 -16.34 -11.17
N LEU A 551 5.65 -16.40 -9.86
CA LEU A 551 6.43 -17.33 -9.03
C LEU A 551 6.19 -18.80 -9.42
N PRO A 552 4.97 -19.34 -9.43
CA PRO A 552 4.75 -20.72 -9.86
C PRO A 552 5.16 -20.95 -11.32
N THR A 553 5.04 -19.97 -12.19
CA THR A 553 5.50 -20.03 -13.59
C THR A 553 7.04 -20.18 -13.68
N LEU A 554 7.78 -19.39 -12.90
CA LEU A 554 9.25 -19.47 -12.86
C LEU A 554 9.72 -20.80 -12.26
N LEU A 555 9.08 -21.26 -11.19
CA LEU A 555 9.42 -22.55 -10.58
C LEU A 555 9.23 -23.70 -11.57
N ASN A 556 8.11 -23.71 -12.32
CA ASN A 556 7.88 -24.69 -13.38
C ASN A 556 8.93 -24.62 -14.48
N LEU A 557 9.23 -23.44 -15.02
CA LEU A 557 10.24 -23.25 -16.06
C LEU A 557 11.65 -23.67 -15.61
N LEU A 558 12.00 -23.38 -14.36
CA LEU A 558 13.31 -23.74 -13.80
C LEU A 558 13.39 -25.21 -13.34
N GLY A 559 12.27 -25.95 -13.37
CA GLY A 559 12.20 -27.31 -12.86
C GLY A 559 12.44 -27.41 -11.36
N VAL A 560 12.03 -26.39 -10.61
CA VAL A 560 12.16 -26.32 -9.15
C VAL A 560 10.90 -26.83 -8.50
N GLU A 561 10.99 -27.99 -7.87
CA GLU A 561 9.89 -28.52 -7.07
C GLU A 561 9.70 -27.68 -5.79
N SER A 562 8.46 -27.36 -5.48
CA SER A 562 8.10 -26.66 -4.25
C SER A 562 7.13 -27.52 -3.43
N PRO A 563 7.40 -27.75 -2.13
CA PRO A 563 6.44 -28.42 -1.25
C PRO A 563 5.27 -27.53 -0.84
N TYR A 564 5.31 -26.24 -1.22
CA TYR A 564 4.34 -25.23 -0.82
C TYR A 564 3.26 -25.00 -1.88
N SER A 565 2.06 -24.63 -1.44
CA SER A 565 0.98 -24.21 -2.32
C SER A 565 0.98 -22.69 -2.49
N TYR A 566 0.58 -22.22 -3.68
CA TYR A 566 0.55 -20.80 -4.04
C TYR A 566 -0.86 -20.37 -4.41
N LEU A 567 -1.15 -19.09 -4.19
CA LEU A 567 -2.42 -18.47 -4.62
C LEU A 567 -2.45 -18.28 -6.14
N GLY A 568 -1.32 -17.96 -6.75
CA GLY A 568 -1.14 -17.90 -8.19
C GLY A 568 -0.95 -19.27 -8.82
N ARG A 569 -0.99 -19.33 -10.15
CA ARG A 569 -0.84 -20.58 -10.90
C ARG A 569 0.14 -20.42 -12.05
N ASP A 570 0.73 -21.52 -12.47
CA ASP A 570 1.62 -21.57 -13.62
C ASP A 570 0.89 -21.08 -14.89
N ALA A 571 1.52 -20.13 -15.58
CA ALA A 571 1.02 -19.58 -16.84
C ALA A 571 0.87 -20.63 -17.94
N PHE A 572 1.62 -21.73 -17.88
CA PHE A 572 1.63 -22.80 -18.86
C PHE A 572 0.69 -23.96 -18.54
N ASP A 573 0.04 -23.91 -17.37
CA ASP A 573 -1.01 -24.86 -17.03
C ASP A 573 -2.17 -24.74 -18.03
N PRO A 574 -2.47 -25.82 -18.82
CA PRO A 574 -3.50 -25.80 -19.85
C PRO A 574 -4.92 -25.65 -19.25
N ASP A 575 -5.11 -26.06 -18.00
CA ASP A 575 -6.40 -26.00 -17.30
C ASP A 575 -6.60 -24.67 -16.56
N TYR A 576 -5.60 -23.78 -16.55
CA TYR A 576 -5.70 -22.46 -15.98
C TYR A 576 -6.09 -21.42 -17.04
N PRO A 577 -7.33 -20.93 -17.04
CA PRO A 577 -7.78 -19.96 -18.02
C PRO A 577 -7.24 -18.54 -17.80
N GLY A 578 -6.67 -18.28 -16.62
CA GLY A 578 -6.28 -16.96 -16.16
C GLY A 578 -7.33 -16.29 -15.28
N PHE A 579 -6.86 -15.59 -14.25
CA PHE A 579 -7.70 -14.88 -13.29
C PHE A 579 -6.89 -13.81 -12.58
N VAL A 580 -7.36 -12.55 -12.60
CA VAL A 580 -6.71 -11.41 -11.95
C VAL A 580 -7.63 -10.85 -10.86
N PRO A 581 -7.32 -11.04 -9.58
CA PRO A 581 -8.06 -10.47 -8.47
C PRO A 581 -7.53 -9.09 -8.11
N PHE A 582 -8.41 -8.14 -7.82
CA PHE A 582 -8.05 -6.81 -7.33
C PHE A 582 -8.54 -6.60 -5.90
N SER A 583 -7.80 -5.82 -5.13
CA SER A 583 -8.09 -5.55 -3.71
C SER A 583 -9.45 -4.87 -3.45
N ASP A 584 -10.00 -4.19 -4.44
CA ASP A 584 -11.33 -3.54 -4.38
C ASP A 584 -12.50 -4.49 -4.70
N GLY A 585 -12.22 -5.78 -5.00
CA GLY A 585 -13.20 -6.77 -5.42
C GLY A 585 -13.46 -6.81 -6.94
N SER A 586 -12.76 -5.99 -7.73
CA SER A 586 -12.73 -6.10 -9.19
C SER A 586 -11.98 -7.36 -9.61
N TRP A 587 -12.25 -7.82 -10.83
CA TRP A 587 -11.56 -9.00 -11.38
C TRP A 587 -11.47 -8.97 -12.91
N ILE A 588 -10.47 -9.66 -13.43
CA ILE A 588 -10.32 -9.91 -14.87
C ILE A 588 -10.24 -11.41 -15.13
N THR A 589 -10.93 -11.85 -16.19
CA THR A 589 -10.94 -13.21 -16.71
C THR A 589 -10.89 -13.15 -18.23
N PRO A 590 -10.72 -14.26 -18.96
CA PRO A 590 -10.83 -14.26 -20.43
C PRO A 590 -12.18 -13.74 -20.96
N GLN A 591 -13.22 -13.75 -20.13
CA GLN A 591 -14.56 -13.27 -20.48
C GLN A 591 -14.73 -11.75 -20.37
N GLY A 592 -13.79 -11.05 -19.74
CA GLY A 592 -13.84 -9.61 -19.56
C GLY A 592 -13.36 -9.15 -18.19
N ALA A 593 -13.37 -7.83 -17.99
CA ALA A 593 -13.00 -7.18 -16.75
C ALA A 593 -14.25 -6.66 -16.02
N TYR A 594 -14.41 -6.99 -14.76
CA TYR A 594 -15.50 -6.48 -13.92
C TYR A 594 -14.99 -5.42 -12.97
N THR A 595 -15.58 -4.23 -13.03
CA THR A 595 -15.27 -3.16 -12.10
C THR A 595 -16.24 -3.18 -10.94
N ALA A 596 -15.73 -3.35 -9.74
CA ALA A 596 -16.51 -3.35 -8.52
C ALA A 596 -17.19 -2.01 -8.24
N THR A 597 -16.48 -0.91 -8.46
CA THR A 597 -17.01 0.45 -8.28
C THR A 597 -18.14 0.77 -9.25
N GLY A 598 -17.97 0.41 -10.54
CA GLY A 598 -18.96 0.66 -11.60
C GLY A 598 -20.04 -0.41 -11.70
N LYS A 599 -19.85 -1.60 -11.10
CA LYS A 599 -20.68 -2.79 -11.25
C LYS A 599 -20.91 -3.13 -12.73
N LYS A 600 -19.84 -3.05 -13.52
CA LYS A 600 -19.89 -3.10 -14.97
C LYS A 600 -18.88 -4.12 -15.48
N LEU A 601 -19.30 -4.94 -16.44
CA LEU A 601 -18.41 -5.81 -17.20
C LEU A 601 -17.91 -5.05 -18.43
N LEU A 602 -16.61 -5.03 -18.60
CA LEU A 602 -15.89 -4.33 -19.67
C LEU A 602 -15.24 -5.34 -20.62
N PRO A 603 -15.06 -5.02 -21.90
CA PRO A 603 -14.18 -5.77 -22.78
C PRO A 603 -12.71 -5.63 -22.33
N LEU A 604 -11.89 -6.62 -22.61
CA LEU A 604 -10.45 -6.58 -22.35
C LEU A 604 -9.69 -5.75 -23.39
N ASP A 605 -10.26 -5.65 -24.59
CA ASP A 605 -9.74 -4.88 -25.72
C ASP A 605 -10.91 -4.33 -26.55
N GLU A 606 -10.63 -3.40 -27.46
CA GLU A 606 -11.66 -2.76 -28.30
C GLU A 606 -12.31 -3.72 -29.31
N THR A 607 -11.66 -4.83 -29.63
CA THR A 607 -12.08 -5.77 -30.69
C THR A 607 -12.97 -6.90 -30.20
N THR A 608 -12.88 -7.23 -28.90
CA THR A 608 -13.56 -8.37 -28.29
C THR A 608 -14.62 -7.87 -27.29
N PRO A 609 -15.92 -7.97 -27.63
CA PRO A 609 -16.95 -7.61 -26.66
C PRO A 609 -16.89 -8.56 -25.45
N PRO A 610 -17.21 -8.09 -24.24
CA PRO A 610 -17.22 -8.94 -23.06
C PRO A 610 -18.21 -10.09 -23.27
N ALA A 611 -17.84 -11.29 -22.83
CA ALA A 611 -18.73 -12.42 -22.87
C ALA A 611 -19.99 -12.13 -22.00
N SER A 612 -21.11 -12.69 -22.41
CA SER A 612 -22.34 -12.55 -21.64
C SER A 612 -22.27 -13.44 -20.40
N LEU A 613 -21.76 -12.87 -19.31
CA LEU A 613 -21.81 -13.48 -17.98
C LEU A 613 -23.15 -13.10 -17.32
N ASP A 614 -23.91 -14.10 -16.91
CA ASP A 614 -25.12 -13.84 -16.11
C ASP A 614 -24.78 -13.36 -14.68
N LYS A 615 -25.79 -12.86 -13.96
CA LYS A 615 -25.59 -12.35 -12.62
C LYS A 615 -25.05 -13.40 -11.63
N SER A 616 -25.39 -14.67 -11.82
CA SER A 616 -24.91 -15.75 -10.95
C SER A 616 -23.42 -15.99 -11.14
N GLN A 617 -22.97 -16.01 -12.40
CA GLN A 617 -21.56 -16.14 -12.77
C GLN A 617 -20.72 -14.96 -12.25
N GLN A 618 -21.22 -13.71 -12.43
CA GLN A 618 -20.56 -12.52 -11.91
C GLN A 618 -20.47 -12.56 -10.37
N THR A 619 -21.52 -13.01 -9.69
CA THR A 619 -21.53 -13.18 -8.24
C THR A 619 -20.51 -14.21 -7.78
N ALA A 620 -20.45 -15.36 -8.45
CA ALA A 620 -19.50 -16.43 -8.14
C ALA A 620 -18.04 -15.96 -8.27
N LEU A 621 -17.72 -15.21 -9.36
CA LEU A 621 -16.38 -14.64 -9.56
C LEU A 621 -16.04 -13.59 -8.48
N THR A 622 -17.00 -12.76 -8.11
CA THR A 622 -16.81 -11.77 -7.06
C THR A 622 -16.57 -12.44 -5.70
N GLN A 623 -17.30 -13.51 -5.39
CA GLN A 623 -17.07 -14.31 -4.18
C GLN A 623 -15.69 -14.96 -4.19
N LYS A 624 -15.26 -15.46 -5.37
CA LYS A 624 -13.90 -16.00 -5.53
C LYS A 624 -12.82 -14.96 -5.21
N VAL A 625 -12.99 -13.71 -5.66
CA VAL A 625 -12.05 -12.62 -5.32
C VAL A 625 -12.04 -12.34 -3.81
N GLN A 626 -13.21 -12.27 -3.19
CA GLN A 626 -13.31 -12.02 -1.75
C GLN A 626 -12.65 -13.13 -0.93
N GLU A 627 -12.88 -14.36 -1.32
CA GLU A 627 -12.23 -15.51 -0.69
C GLU A 627 -10.72 -15.49 -0.91
N PHE A 628 -10.26 -15.19 -2.12
CA PHE A 628 -8.86 -15.00 -2.44
C PHE A 628 -8.19 -13.94 -1.54
N ILE A 629 -8.80 -12.75 -1.43
CA ILE A 629 -8.30 -11.66 -0.58
C ILE A 629 -8.23 -12.12 0.89
N ARG A 630 -9.27 -12.78 1.36
CA ARG A 630 -9.34 -13.29 2.74
C ARG A 630 -8.22 -14.28 3.03
N ILE A 631 -7.99 -15.23 2.13
CA ILE A 631 -6.92 -16.23 2.28
C ILE A 631 -5.53 -15.58 2.18
N ASN A 632 -5.34 -14.64 1.24
CA ASN A 632 -4.08 -13.90 1.15
C ASN A 632 -3.74 -13.17 2.47
N ASN A 633 -4.72 -12.51 3.07
CA ASN A 633 -4.52 -11.85 4.36
C ASN A 633 -4.20 -12.87 5.48
N LEU A 634 -4.92 -13.99 5.53
CA LEU A 634 -4.68 -15.04 6.53
C LEU A 634 -3.27 -15.66 6.41
N ILE A 635 -2.76 -15.87 5.20
CA ILE A 635 -1.39 -16.36 4.97
C ILE A 635 -0.38 -15.46 5.68
N LEU A 636 -0.54 -14.14 5.55
CA LEU A 636 0.36 -13.16 6.16
C LEU A 636 0.15 -13.05 7.68
N GLU A 637 -1.10 -12.90 8.10
CA GLU A 637 -1.47 -12.69 9.51
C GLU A 637 -1.13 -13.89 10.39
N THR A 638 -1.21 -15.10 9.84
CA THR A 638 -0.92 -16.33 10.58
C THR A 638 0.53 -16.77 10.45
N ASP A 639 1.34 -16.10 9.61
CA ASP A 639 2.69 -16.58 9.27
C ASP A 639 2.64 -18.05 8.83
N TYR A 640 1.76 -18.31 7.86
CA TYR A 640 1.31 -19.65 7.49
C TYR A 640 2.46 -20.59 7.09
N PHE A 641 3.49 -20.09 6.42
CA PHE A 641 4.60 -20.89 5.94
C PHE A 641 5.71 -21.09 6.97
N ARG A 642 5.55 -20.59 8.21
CA ARG A 642 6.52 -20.83 9.27
C ARG A 642 6.51 -22.32 9.65
N GLU A 643 7.65 -22.98 9.43
CA GLU A 643 7.88 -24.33 9.94
C GLU A 643 7.91 -24.30 11.48
N GLU A 644 7.17 -25.19 12.14
CA GLU A 644 7.32 -25.41 13.60
C GLU A 644 8.64 -26.12 13.84
N GLU A 645 9.51 -25.54 14.71
CA GLU A 645 10.77 -26.14 15.13
C GLU A 645 10.54 -27.41 15.95
#